data_77d9510943106e4b05fd44ac6517d287
#
_entry.id   77d9510943106e4b05fd44ac6517d287
#
_cell.length_a   1.000
_cell.length_b   1.000
_cell.length_c   1.000
_cell.angle_alpha   90.00
_cell.angle_beta   90.00
_cell.angle_gamma   90.00
#
_symmetry.space_group_name_H-M   'P 1'
#
loop_
_entity.id
_entity.type
_entity.pdbx_description
1 polymer ?
#
loop_
_entity_poly.entity_id
_entity_poly.type
_entity_poly.pdbx_seq_one_letter_code
_entity_poly.pdbx_strand_id
1 'polypeptide(L)'
;MALNMVVTLAPVSSKLNYEEEEEKAKSTERVNSDVDLIRHDPVRQAAQVARSFFSEISVRFQQQQQHRFQPTFRERERERERERDGGCFSDVKGGQQAVGGXQQRPLGGGAVGGGGGGGGGGNNGGYNDAVDLFFRARGQHGLFSQIELSLSASKLRDCDAMSKSDPMAVVYLRKTDGMLEELGRTEVILNSLDPAWIEKISLAYHFETVQHLVFHVYDVDTKYHNVPVKTLKLKDQEFIGEASCVLSEIVTKRTWSLTLSLHNKNLQVGLRDLGTLTIRAEESVASRTAVEIMFRCSHLENKDKFSKSDPFLRISRVVESGGSHPICKTEVINNNLNPSWTPLCLSMQQFGSKENPLVIECFDFDTSGNHALIGKLQKSMADLEKLHKERNGANFTLPASHHSHEKVLKSQLFVDQFCEKQQYSFLDYISSGFELTFMVAVDFTASNGNPRNPDSLHYIDPSGRYNSYQQAIMEVGEVIQFYDSDRRFTAWGFGGRAYDGTVSHCFNLNGSPDGYEVEGVEGIMAAYAGALHNVSLAGPTLFGQVINRAAQIAGQSLSYSHSKYYVLLIITDGVLTDQQETMDALVRASDLPLSILIVGVGGADFTQMEKLDADHGVRLESSTGRIATRDIVQFVPMREVHRGSVSVVQALLEELPRQFLTYMRTRGVKPHTPTPP
;
A
#
# COMPACT_ATOMS: atom_id res chain seq x y z
N MET A 1 53.19 -12.27 -9.97
CA MET A 1 53.22 -13.28 -11.05
C MET A 1 51.82 -13.81 -11.22
N ALA A 2 51.18 -13.41 -12.27
CA ALA A 2 49.80 -13.78 -12.61
C ALA A 2 49.76 -15.02 -13.43
N LEU A 3 48.87 -15.93 -13.12
CA LEU A 3 48.56 -17.06 -14.00
C LEU A 3 47.13 -16.90 -14.48
N ASN A 4 47.03 -16.58 -15.77
CA ASN A 4 45.74 -16.56 -16.48
C ASN A 4 45.36 -18.00 -16.88
N MET A 5 44.18 -18.44 -16.52
CA MET A 5 43.57 -19.61 -17.10
C MET A 5 42.28 -19.20 -17.81
N VAL A 6 42.32 -19.26 -19.13
CA VAL A 6 41.13 -19.07 -19.99
C VAL A 6 40.53 -20.43 -20.25
N VAL A 7 39.31 -20.65 -19.87
CA VAL A 7 38.52 -21.83 -20.24
C VAL A 7 37.48 -21.43 -21.28
N THR A 8 37.66 -21.90 -22.49
CA THR A 8 36.72 -21.71 -23.60
C THR A 8 35.70 -22.87 -23.60
N LEU A 9 34.44 -22.61 -23.45
CA LEU A 9 33.38 -23.61 -23.64
C LEU A 9 32.62 -23.32 -24.93
N ALA A 10 32.64 -24.29 -25.83
CA ALA A 10 31.87 -24.26 -27.08
C ALA A 10 30.51 -24.96 -26.87
N PRO A 11 29.45 -24.56 -27.60
CA PRO A 11 28.12 -25.14 -27.42
C PRO A 11 27.99 -26.47 -28.23
N VAL A 12 27.42 -27.48 -27.58
CA VAL A 12 26.96 -28.70 -28.25
C VAL A 12 25.44 -28.82 -28.09
N SER A 13 24.78 -28.75 -29.23
CA SER A 13 23.37 -29.04 -29.33
C SER A 13 23.19 -30.54 -29.65
N SER A 14 22.36 -31.26 -28.90
CA SER A 14 21.65 -32.41 -29.43
C SER A 14 20.50 -32.88 -28.53
N LYS A 15 19.35 -32.98 -29.13
CA LYS A 15 18.17 -33.71 -28.62
C LYS A 15 18.49 -35.21 -28.63
N LEU A 16 18.13 -35.96 -27.62
CA LEU A 16 17.76 -37.39 -27.76
C LEU A 16 17.07 -37.94 -26.49
N ASN A 17 15.90 -38.40 -26.70
CA ASN A 17 15.06 -39.46 -26.09
C ASN A 17 15.20 -39.85 -24.61
N TYR A 18 14.16 -39.56 -23.90
CA TYR A 18 13.76 -40.17 -22.63
C TYR A 18 12.96 -41.45 -22.94
N GLU A 19 13.55 -42.59 -22.73
CA GLU A 19 12.87 -43.89 -22.55
C GLU A 19 13.94 -44.98 -22.63
N GLU A 20 14.62 -45.32 -21.53
CA GLU A 20 15.40 -46.58 -21.35
C GLU A 20 16.30 -46.59 -20.09
N GLU A 21 15.92 -46.00 -18.97
CA GLU A 21 16.72 -46.10 -17.73
C GLU A 21 15.97 -46.60 -16.47
N GLU A 22 14.82 -47.25 -16.63
CA GLU A 22 14.06 -47.76 -15.45
C GLU A 22 14.26 -49.25 -15.15
N GLU A 23 15.10 -49.97 -15.90
CA GLU A 23 15.26 -51.42 -15.73
C GLU A 23 16.63 -51.90 -15.20
N LYS A 24 17.55 -50.98 -14.84
CA LYS A 24 18.89 -51.37 -14.33
C LYS A 24 19.16 -51.07 -12.86
N ALA A 25 18.15 -50.71 -12.09
CA ALA A 25 18.33 -50.34 -10.67
C ALA A 25 17.95 -51.46 -9.65
N LYS A 26 17.76 -52.69 -10.09
CA LYS A 26 17.31 -53.77 -9.18
C LYS A 26 18.26 -54.98 -9.09
N SER A 27 19.56 -54.82 -9.28
CA SER A 27 20.50 -55.87 -8.94
C SER A 27 21.87 -55.31 -8.58
N THR A 28 22.08 -54.99 -7.34
CA THR A 28 23.36 -55.17 -6.61
C THR A 28 23.20 -54.67 -5.18
N GLU A 29 22.62 -55.52 -4.34
CA GLU A 29 22.91 -55.44 -2.91
C GLU A 29 23.90 -56.53 -2.59
N ARG A 30 24.94 -56.18 -1.93
CA ARG A 30 25.98 -56.86 -1.13
C ARG A 30 27.39 -56.58 -1.59
N VAL A 31 28.16 -56.04 -0.72
CA VAL A 31 29.44 -56.35 -0.14
C VAL A 31 30.23 -55.11 0.25
N ASN A 32 30.30 -54.94 1.57
CA ASN A 32 31.40 -54.46 2.44
C ASN A 32 32.24 -53.20 2.21
N SER A 33 32.11 -52.31 3.20
CA SER A 33 33.18 -51.84 4.14
C SER A 33 34.24 -50.88 3.61
N ASP A 34 34.22 -49.75 4.36
CA ASP A 34 35.36 -48.87 4.68
C ASP A 34 36.19 -48.28 3.53
N VAL A 35 35.88 -47.02 3.22
CA VAL A 35 36.88 -45.93 3.12
C VAL A 35 36.15 -44.57 3.24
N ASP A 36 36.40 -43.86 4.33
CA ASP A 36 36.08 -42.46 4.52
C ASP A 36 36.90 -41.61 3.54
N LEU A 37 36.22 -41.07 2.53
CA LEU A 37 36.76 -39.99 1.70
C LEU A 37 35.84 -38.80 1.82
N ILE A 38 36.19 -37.88 2.72
CA ILE A 38 35.57 -36.60 2.88
C ILE A 38 35.73 -35.79 1.57
N ARG A 39 34.71 -35.76 0.76
CA ARG A 39 34.63 -34.78 -0.33
C ARG A 39 34.18 -33.42 0.22
N HIS A 40 35.13 -32.52 0.34
CA HIS A 40 34.84 -31.11 0.59
C HIS A 40 34.16 -30.50 -0.64
N ASP A 41 32.88 -30.15 -0.49
CA ASP A 41 32.13 -29.41 -1.49
C ASP A 41 32.27 -27.92 -1.14
N PRO A 42 33.04 -27.14 -1.90
CA PRO A 42 33.26 -25.71 -1.58
C PRO A 42 31.97 -24.86 -1.71
N VAL A 43 30.98 -25.32 -2.47
CA VAL A 43 29.69 -24.61 -2.64
C VAL A 43 28.84 -24.77 -1.39
N ARG A 44 28.81 -25.94 -0.77
CA ARG A 44 28.12 -26.18 0.49
C ARG A 44 28.76 -25.41 1.65
N GLN A 45 30.07 -25.32 1.65
CA GLN A 45 30.81 -24.59 2.70
C GLN A 45 30.57 -23.07 2.58
N ALA A 46 30.55 -22.53 1.36
CA ALA A 46 30.23 -21.13 1.10
C ALA A 46 28.78 -20.80 1.50
N ALA A 47 27.83 -21.68 1.18
CA ALA A 47 26.43 -21.52 1.56
C ALA A 47 26.22 -21.59 3.06
N GLN A 48 26.99 -22.40 3.77
CA GLN A 48 26.90 -22.51 5.23
C GLN A 48 27.52 -21.29 5.93
N VAL A 49 28.62 -20.76 5.40
CA VAL A 49 29.23 -19.50 5.89
C VAL A 49 28.30 -18.32 5.64
N ALA A 50 27.66 -18.26 4.48
CA ALA A 50 26.67 -17.23 4.16
C ALA A 50 25.49 -17.28 5.13
N ARG A 51 24.92 -18.45 5.38
CA ARG A 51 23.80 -18.62 6.34
C ARG A 51 24.18 -18.22 7.76
N SER A 52 25.38 -18.56 8.20
CA SER A 52 25.88 -18.15 9.52
C SER A 52 26.05 -16.64 9.63
N PHE A 53 26.57 -16.01 8.56
CA PHE A 53 26.77 -14.56 8.48
C PHE A 53 25.44 -13.81 8.52
N PHE A 54 24.45 -14.29 7.75
CA PHE A 54 23.11 -13.69 7.73
C PHE A 54 22.35 -13.87 9.05
N SER A 55 22.52 -15.02 9.71
CA SER A 55 21.96 -15.27 11.04
C SER A 55 22.53 -14.28 12.06
N GLU A 56 23.83 -14.02 12.00
CA GLU A 56 24.54 -13.10 12.90
C GLU A 56 24.12 -11.63 12.64
N ILE A 57 23.91 -11.26 11.38
CA ILE A 57 23.40 -9.94 11.00
C ILE A 57 21.96 -9.74 11.51
N SER A 58 21.10 -10.74 11.34
CA SER A 58 19.71 -10.69 11.82
C SER A 58 19.63 -10.54 13.33
N VAL A 59 20.47 -11.26 14.07
CA VAL A 59 20.55 -11.15 15.53
C VAL A 59 21.06 -9.76 15.94
N ARG A 60 22.07 -9.25 15.24
CA ARG A 60 22.60 -7.90 15.51
C ARG A 60 21.58 -6.81 15.19
N PHE A 61 20.80 -6.98 14.14
CA PHE A 61 19.71 -6.06 13.77
C PHE A 61 18.64 -6.01 14.86
N GLN A 62 18.23 -7.17 15.38
CA GLN A 62 17.27 -7.25 16.48
C GLN A 62 17.84 -6.62 17.76
N GLN A 63 19.13 -6.81 18.06
CA GLN A 63 19.79 -6.18 19.20
C GLN A 63 19.90 -4.65 19.03
N GLN A 64 20.14 -4.19 17.82
CA GLN A 64 20.24 -2.76 17.52
C GLN A 64 18.89 -2.05 17.64
N GLN A 65 17.80 -2.70 17.25
CA GLN A 65 16.44 -2.20 17.49
C GLN A 65 16.15 -2.06 18.99
N GLN A 66 16.60 -3.01 19.81
CA GLN A 66 16.42 -2.96 21.25
C GLN A 66 17.22 -1.83 21.92
N HIS A 67 18.39 -1.45 21.38
CA HIS A 67 19.19 -0.34 21.90
C HIS A 67 18.68 1.04 21.50
N ARG A 68 17.91 1.14 20.42
CA ARG A 68 17.42 2.41 19.88
C ARG A 68 16.31 3.06 20.74
N PHE A 69 15.72 2.32 21.67
CA PHE A 69 14.58 2.76 22.49
C PHE A 69 14.87 2.81 23.99
N GLN A 70 16.13 2.93 24.41
CA GLN A 70 16.39 3.24 25.82
C GLN A 70 16.44 4.76 25.99
N PRO A 71 15.54 5.35 26.79
CA PRO A 71 15.56 6.80 27.03
C PRO A 71 16.86 7.23 27.70
N THR A 72 17.37 8.37 27.27
CA THR A 72 18.61 8.93 27.82
C THR A 72 18.44 9.29 29.30
N PHE A 73 19.55 9.35 30.02
CA PHE A 73 19.55 9.72 31.43
C PHE A 73 18.79 11.03 31.71
N ARG A 74 18.86 12.01 30.78
CA ARG A 74 18.15 13.30 30.88
C ARG A 74 16.63 13.16 30.69
N GLU A 75 16.18 12.22 29.89
CA GLU A 75 14.74 11.97 29.68
C GLU A 75 14.12 11.31 30.92
N ARG A 76 14.83 10.38 31.57
CA ARG A 76 14.40 9.76 32.83
C ARG A 76 14.32 10.75 33.99
N GLU A 77 15.18 11.77 34.01
CA GLU A 77 15.08 12.84 35.02
C GLU A 77 13.85 13.72 34.78
N ARG A 78 13.55 14.08 33.54
CA ARG A 78 12.34 14.86 33.18
C ARG A 78 11.04 14.13 33.49
N GLU A 79 11.01 12.82 33.33
CA GLU A 79 9.84 12.01 33.72
C GLU A 79 9.65 11.98 35.22
N ARG A 80 10.73 11.81 35.99
CA ARG A 80 10.69 11.86 37.46
C ARG A 80 10.29 13.23 38.00
N GLU A 81 10.63 14.32 37.33
CA GLU A 81 10.19 15.67 37.68
C GLU A 81 8.69 15.85 37.43
N ARG A 82 8.17 15.36 36.32
CA ARG A 82 6.72 15.39 35.99
C ARG A 82 5.89 14.57 36.97
N GLU A 83 6.40 13.45 37.47
CA GLU A 83 5.71 12.63 38.48
C GLU A 83 5.66 13.30 39.86
N ARG A 84 6.62 14.16 40.19
CA ARG A 84 6.64 14.89 41.46
C ARG A 84 5.68 16.08 41.52
N ASP A 85 5.38 16.68 40.36
CA ASP A 85 4.50 17.88 40.28
C ASP A 85 3.02 17.54 40.09
N GLY A 86 2.65 16.26 40.00
CA GLY A 86 1.28 15.77 39.71
C GLY A 86 0.36 15.60 40.94
N GLY A 87 0.55 16.39 42.01
CA GLY A 87 -0.29 16.28 43.22
C GLY A 87 -1.05 17.53 43.58
N CYS A 88 -2.37 17.45 43.50
CA CYS A 88 -3.38 18.37 44.06
C CYS A 88 -3.58 19.75 43.43
N PHE A 89 -4.72 20.03 42.85
CA PHE A 89 -5.77 20.91 43.41
C PHE A 89 -7.01 21.03 42.54
N SER A 90 -8.15 21.03 43.23
CA SER A 90 -9.50 21.20 42.71
C SER A 90 -9.92 22.66 42.62
N ASP A 91 -10.84 22.91 41.67
CA ASP A 91 -11.80 24.01 41.59
C ASP A 91 -11.41 25.47 41.90
N VAL A 92 -11.66 26.34 40.92
CA VAL A 92 -12.46 27.57 41.06
C VAL A 92 -12.82 28.17 39.69
N LYS A 93 -14.06 28.65 39.63
CA LYS A 93 -14.73 29.32 38.50
C LYS A 93 -14.19 30.71 38.15
N GLY A 94 -14.31 31.07 36.90
CA GLY A 94 -14.77 32.37 36.47
C GLY A 94 -13.76 33.38 35.91
N GLY A 95 -14.13 33.96 34.80
CA GLY A 95 -13.64 35.27 34.39
C GLY A 95 -13.11 35.39 32.96
N GLN A 96 -13.94 36.01 32.13
CA GLN A 96 -13.63 36.53 30.80
C GLN A 96 -12.46 37.52 30.80
N GLN A 97 -11.63 37.53 29.79
CA GLN A 97 -11.44 38.71 28.94
C GLN A 97 -10.44 38.48 27.80
N ALA A 98 -10.73 39.16 26.69
CA ALA A 98 -10.13 39.10 25.39
C ALA A 98 -8.83 39.93 25.28
N VAL A 99 -8.25 39.85 24.10
CA VAL A 99 -7.44 40.80 23.33
C VAL A 99 -6.06 40.30 22.89
N GLY A 100 -5.86 40.38 21.59
CA GLY A 100 -4.59 40.61 20.94
C GLY A 100 -4.23 39.67 19.80
N GLY A 101 -4.59 40.07 18.62
CA GLY A 101 -4.27 39.32 17.41
C GLY A 101 -2.97 39.73 16.74
N UNK A 102 -2.35 38.91 16.02
CA UNK A 102 -1.50 39.19 15.24
C UNK A 102 -1.88 38.95 13.96
N GLN A 103 -1.86 39.86 13.25
CA GLN A 103 -2.04 39.91 11.80
C GLN A 103 -0.84 39.35 11.05
N GLN A 104 -1.09 38.34 10.26
CA GLN A 104 -0.18 38.01 9.15
C GLN A 104 -0.85 38.41 7.82
N ARG A 105 -0.14 39.16 7.00
CA ARG A 105 -0.55 39.64 5.67
C ARG A 105 -0.36 38.53 4.62
N PRO A 106 -1.31 38.35 3.67
CA PRO A 106 -1.05 37.51 2.50
C PRO A 106 -0.36 38.31 1.40
N LEU A 107 0.62 37.71 0.76
CA LEU A 107 1.27 38.22 -0.45
C LEU A 107 0.44 37.85 -1.68
N GLY A 108 0.20 38.83 -2.53
CA GLY A 108 -0.67 38.74 -3.68
C GLY A 108 -0.11 37.95 -4.85
N GLY A 109 -0.97 37.13 -5.46
CA GLY A 109 -0.69 36.44 -6.70
C GLY A 109 -1.15 37.23 -7.91
N GLY A 110 -0.32 37.23 -8.94
CA GLY A 110 -0.62 37.86 -10.22
C GLY A 110 -1.41 36.94 -11.13
N ALA A 111 -2.46 37.50 -11.71
CA ALA A 111 -3.28 36.81 -12.69
C ALA A 111 -2.68 36.95 -14.09
N VAL A 112 -2.62 35.84 -14.84
CA VAL A 112 -2.42 35.87 -16.28
C VAL A 112 -3.58 35.13 -16.94
N GLY A 113 -4.32 35.84 -17.77
CA GLY A 113 -5.45 35.31 -18.54
C GLY A 113 -4.99 34.57 -19.79
N GLY A 114 -5.71 33.55 -20.19
CA GLY A 114 -5.46 32.84 -21.42
C GLY A 114 -6.74 32.28 -22.05
N GLY A 115 -6.85 32.49 -23.33
CA GLY A 115 -8.01 32.35 -24.19
C GLY A 115 -8.47 30.92 -24.48
N GLY A 116 -9.74 30.85 -24.84
CA GLY A 116 -10.46 29.63 -25.10
C GLY A 116 -10.18 29.00 -26.46
N GLY A 117 -10.42 27.72 -26.56
CA GLY A 117 -10.48 26.97 -27.80
C GLY A 117 -11.38 25.76 -27.64
N GLY A 118 -12.51 25.76 -28.34
CA GLY A 118 -13.42 24.63 -28.33
C GLY A 118 -12.95 23.49 -29.23
N GLY A 119 -13.13 22.27 -28.80
CA GLY A 119 -12.85 21.09 -29.60
C GLY A 119 -13.70 19.91 -29.20
N GLY A 120 -14.27 19.28 -30.20
CA GLY A 120 -15.34 18.30 -30.14
C GLY A 120 -15.08 17.02 -29.34
N GLY A 121 -16.15 16.54 -28.79
CA GLY A 121 -16.18 15.39 -27.91
C GLY A 121 -15.90 14.05 -28.55
N GLY A 122 -14.94 13.36 -28.04
CA GLY A 122 -14.82 11.92 -28.15
C GLY A 122 -15.25 11.31 -26.81
N ASN A 123 -16.27 10.51 -26.84
CA ASN A 123 -16.86 9.87 -25.69
C ASN A 123 -15.97 8.70 -25.25
N ASN A 124 -14.86 8.99 -24.64
CA ASN A 124 -14.08 7.98 -23.89
C ASN A 124 -14.57 8.05 -22.44
N GLY A 125 -15.31 7.01 -22.03
CA GLY A 125 -15.81 6.86 -20.68
C GLY A 125 -14.65 6.73 -19.69
N GLY A 126 -14.02 7.85 -19.37
CA GLY A 126 -12.98 7.90 -18.35
C GLY A 126 -13.59 7.72 -16.97
N TYR A 127 -12.96 6.91 -16.16
CA TYR A 127 -13.30 6.72 -14.74
C TYR A 127 -13.23 8.09 -14.04
N ASN A 128 -14.29 8.42 -13.30
CA ASN A 128 -14.35 9.66 -12.51
C ASN A 128 -13.82 9.37 -11.10
N ASP A 129 -12.68 9.93 -10.77
CA ASP A 129 -12.03 9.80 -9.47
C ASP A 129 -12.49 10.86 -8.43
N ALA A 130 -13.57 11.58 -8.75
CA ALA A 130 -14.08 12.66 -7.87
C ALA A 130 -14.43 12.16 -6.45
N VAL A 131 -14.86 10.91 -6.32
CA VAL A 131 -15.15 10.27 -5.02
C VAL A 131 -13.85 10.11 -4.22
N ASP A 132 -12.83 9.57 -4.85
CA ASP A 132 -11.52 9.34 -4.22
C ASP A 132 -10.85 10.67 -3.83
N LEU A 133 -10.86 11.64 -4.75
CA LEU A 133 -10.33 12.98 -4.50
C LEU A 133 -11.06 13.68 -3.33
N PHE A 134 -12.37 13.47 -3.22
CA PHE A 134 -13.17 14.04 -2.14
C PHE A 134 -12.74 13.47 -0.78
N PHE A 135 -12.50 12.16 -0.70
CA PHE A 135 -12.05 11.51 0.54
C PHE A 135 -10.63 11.94 0.92
N ARG A 136 -9.72 12.07 -0.05
CA ARG A 136 -8.36 12.58 0.17
C ARG A 136 -8.37 13.97 0.81
N ALA A 137 -9.14 14.89 0.24
CA ALA A 137 -9.23 16.26 0.71
C ALA A 137 -9.72 16.40 2.16
N ARG A 138 -10.20 15.29 2.75
CA ARG A 138 -10.70 15.23 4.14
C ARG A 138 -9.80 14.40 5.06
N GLY A 139 -8.62 14.02 4.59
CA GLY A 139 -7.69 13.21 5.37
C GLY A 139 -8.20 11.79 5.63
N GLN A 140 -9.17 11.31 4.85
CA GLN A 140 -9.63 9.93 4.91
C GLN A 140 -8.84 9.13 3.88
N HIS A 141 -7.60 8.83 4.23
CA HIS A 141 -6.67 8.07 3.42
C HIS A 141 -6.82 6.58 3.70
N GLY A 142 -6.60 5.79 2.69
CA GLY A 142 -6.49 4.34 2.81
C GLY A 142 -7.76 3.56 2.49
N LEU A 143 -7.57 2.53 1.69
CA LEU A 143 -8.56 1.49 1.43
C LEU A 143 -8.44 0.44 2.54
N PHE A 144 -9.21 0.64 3.62
CA PHE A 144 -9.22 -0.33 4.71
C PHE A 144 -10.07 -1.54 4.33
N SER A 145 -9.43 -2.69 4.23
CA SER A 145 -10.14 -3.97 4.20
C SER A 145 -10.17 -4.54 5.60
N GLN A 146 -11.35 -4.96 6.06
CA GLN A 146 -11.48 -5.72 7.30
C GLN A 146 -11.27 -7.19 6.98
N ILE A 147 -10.35 -7.82 7.69
CA ILE A 147 -10.04 -9.25 7.55
C ILE A 147 -10.57 -9.98 8.78
N GLU A 148 -11.22 -11.11 8.56
CA GLU A 148 -11.60 -12.07 9.60
C GLU A 148 -10.71 -13.30 9.49
N LEU A 149 -10.07 -13.68 10.58
CA LEU A 149 -9.23 -14.87 10.68
C LEU A 149 -10.03 -15.99 11.36
N SER A 150 -10.15 -17.12 10.67
CA SER A 150 -10.65 -18.39 11.23
C SER A 150 -9.47 -19.29 11.52
N LEU A 151 -9.48 -19.97 12.66
CA LEU A 151 -8.37 -20.78 13.13
C LEU A 151 -8.79 -22.25 13.29
N SER A 152 -7.87 -23.14 12.96
CA SER A 152 -7.98 -24.58 13.29
C SER A 152 -6.60 -25.13 13.56
N ALA A 153 -6.51 -26.19 14.32
CA ALA A 153 -5.24 -26.85 14.58
C ALA A 153 -5.35 -28.36 14.35
N SER A 154 -4.21 -29.02 14.18
CA SER A 154 -4.16 -30.47 14.00
C SER A 154 -2.98 -31.06 14.76
N LYS A 155 -3.22 -32.23 15.35
CA LYS A 155 -2.21 -33.03 16.06
C LYS A 155 -1.57 -32.23 17.19
N LEU A 156 -2.36 -31.43 17.91
CA LEU A 156 -1.87 -30.71 19.06
C LEU A 156 -1.26 -31.67 20.09
N ARG A 157 -0.19 -31.21 20.74
CA ARG A 157 0.36 -31.96 21.86
C ARG A 157 -0.71 -32.14 22.95
N ASP A 158 -0.84 -33.34 23.41
CA ASP A 158 -1.70 -33.68 24.56
C ASP A 158 -0.97 -33.31 25.85
N CYS A 159 -1.55 -32.41 26.63
CA CYS A 159 -0.98 -31.96 27.90
C CYS A 159 -1.64 -32.66 29.09
N ASP A 160 -2.81 -33.24 28.93
CA ASP A 160 -3.57 -33.93 29.95
C ASP A 160 -3.19 -35.40 30.10
N ALA A 161 -3.20 -35.91 31.33
CA ALA A 161 -2.87 -37.30 31.60
C ALA A 161 -4.09 -38.26 31.49
N MET A 162 -5.33 -37.75 31.60
CA MET A 162 -6.54 -38.56 31.71
C MET A 162 -7.59 -38.22 30.64
N SER A 163 -7.36 -37.16 29.87
CA SER A 163 -8.23 -36.65 28.81
C SER A 163 -7.35 -36.06 27.71
N LYS A 164 -7.95 -35.66 26.59
CA LYS A 164 -7.23 -34.82 25.61
C LYS A 164 -7.29 -33.36 26.07
N SER A 165 -6.32 -32.58 25.63
CA SER A 165 -6.25 -31.13 25.88
C SER A 165 -7.54 -30.41 25.49
N ASP A 166 -7.81 -29.29 26.14
CA ASP A 166 -8.94 -28.38 25.91
C ASP A 166 -8.42 -27.06 25.26
N PRO A 167 -8.09 -27.08 23.96
CA PRO A 167 -7.34 -25.99 23.35
C PRO A 167 -8.13 -24.71 23.10
N MET A 168 -7.42 -23.56 23.31
CA MET A 168 -7.86 -22.21 23.01
C MET A 168 -6.70 -21.48 22.31
N ALA A 169 -7.00 -20.67 21.28
CA ALA A 169 -6.00 -19.86 20.59
C ALA A 169 -6.18 -18.38 20.93
N VAL A 170 -5.06 -17.65 21.02
CA VAL A 170 -5.02 -16.20 21.22
C VAL A 170 -4.19 -15.59 20.08
N VAL A 171 -4.71 -14.54 19.44
CA VAL A 171 -4.07 -13.86 18.31
C VAL A 171 -3.56 -12.50 18.78
N TYR A 172 -2.31 -12.20 18.44
CA TYR A 172 -1.65 -10.94 18.75
C TYR A 172 -1.12 -10.27 17.49
N LEU A 173 -1.10 -8.96 17.51
CA LEU A 173 -0.32 -8.12 16.58
C LEU A 173 0.96 -7.70 17.30
N ARG A 174 2.11 -7.95 16.68
CA ARG A 174 3.39 -7.48 17.21
C ARG A 174 3.64 -6.06 16.71
N LYS A 175 3.76 -5.11 17.65
CA LYS A 175 4.04 -3.71 17.37
C LYS A 175 5.52 -3.48 17.06
N THR A 176 5.84 -2.31 16.53
CA THR A 176 7.22 -1.90 16.20
C THR A 176 8.15 -1.87 17.42
N ASP A 177 7.61 -1.66 18.62
CA ASP A 177 8.37 -1.74 19.88
C ASP A 177 8.59 -3.19 20.37
N GLY A 178 8.09 -4.18 19.63
CA GLY A 178 8.14 -5.59 19.99
C GLY A 178 7.03 -6.06 20.91
N MET A 179 6.20 -5.16 21.42
CA MET A 179 5.07 -5.49 22.30
C MET A 179 3.99 -6.24 21.52
N LEU A 180 3.34 -7.20 22.19
CA LEU A 180 2.21 -7.93 21.64
C LEU A 180 0.92 -7.29 22.09
N GLU A 181 0.12 -6.84 21.11
CA GLU A 181 -1.25 -6.36 21.30
C GLU A 181 -2.23 -7.49 21.02
N GLU A 182 -3.05 -7.85 22.00
CA GLU A 182 -4.04 -8.92 21.85
C GLU A 182 -5.19 -8.46 20.95
N LEU A 183 -5.38 -9.15 19.82
CA LEU A 183 -6.49 -8.90 18.89
C LEU A 183 -7.76 -9.64 19.31
N GLY A 184 -7.61 -10.84 19.86
CA GLY A 184 -8.75 -11.64 20.31
C GLY A 184 -8.39 -13.07 20.68
N ARG A 185 -9.41 -13.78 21.17
CA ARG A 185 -9.30 -15.18 21.62
C ARG A 185 -10.42 -16.01 21.03
N THR A 186 -10.12 -17.25 20.73
CA THR A 186 -11.16 -18.24 20.36
C THR A 186 -11.87 -18.76 21.62
N GLU A 187 -12.95 -19.48 21.41
CA GLU A 187 -13.56 -20.31 22.45
C GLU A 187 -12.64 -21.50 22.81
N VAL A 188 -12.93 -22.17 23.93
CA VAL A 188 -12.26 -23.42 24.34
C VAL A 188 -13.01 -24.61 23.69
N ILE A 189 -12.28 -25.46 22.97
CA ILE A 189 -12.85 -26.73 22.43
C ILE A 189 -12.43 -27.88 23.36
N LEU A 190 -13.39 -28.53 23.92
CA LEU A 190 -13.13 -29.60 24.92
C LEU A 190 -12.64 -30.89 24.26
N ASN A 191 -11.67 -31.56 24.88
CA ASN A 191 -11.18 -32.90 24.54
C ASN A 191 -10.78 -33.05 23.06
N SER A 192 -10.03 -32.07 22.50
CA SER A 192 -9.67 -32.11 21.07
C SER A 192 -8.21 -31.77 20.81
N LEU A 193 -7.51 -32.64 20.08
CA LEU A 193 -6.18 -32.38 19.55
C LEU A 193 -6.24 -31.82 18.11
N ASP A 194 -7.44 -31.74 17.54
CA ASP A 194 -7.71 -31.23 16.19
C ASP A 194 -8.88 -30.22 16.24
N PRO A 195 -8.76 -29.10 17.00
CA PRO A 195 -9.85 -28.14 17.13
C PRO A 195 -10.07 -27.34 15.85
N ALA A 196 -11.35 -27.02 15.59
CA ALA A 196 -11.75 -26.02 14.59
C ALA A 196 -12.62 -24.99 15.31
N TRP A 197 -12.03 -23.83 15.59
CA TRP A 197 -12.70 -22.78 16.35
C TRP A 197 -13.70 -22.00 15.48
N ILE A 198 -14.84 -21.63 16.08
CA ILE A 198 -15.91 -20.88 15.40
C ILE A 198 -15.68 -19.38 15.50
N GLU A 199 -15.16 -18.91 16.64
CA GLU A 199 -14.92 -17.48 16.87
C GLU A 199 -13.86 -16.95 15.90
N LYS A 200 -14.26 -15.95 15.13
CA LYS A 200 -13.37 -15.28 14.17
C LYS A 200 -12.72 -14.05 14.81
N ILE A 201 -11.47 -13.81 14.49
CA ILE A 201 -10.71 -12.65 14.96
C ILE A 201 -10.64 -11.62 13.83
N SER A 202 -11.18 -10.43 14.09
CA SER A 202 -11.23 -9.34 13.09
C SER A 202 -10.06 -8.37 13.27
N LEU A 203 -9.46 -7.94 12.16
CA LEU A 203 -8.43 -6.91 12.16
C LEU A 203 -8.48 -6.09 10.86
N ALA A 204 -8.00 -4.85 10.93
CA ALA A 204 -7.84 -4.00 9.73
C ALA A 204 -6.58 -4.42 8.98
N TYR A 205 -6.70 -4.58 7.67
CA TYR A 205 -5.57 -4.83 6.78
C TYR A 205 -5.03 -3.48 6.29
N HIS A 206 -3.71 -3.29 6.45
CA HIS A 206 -2.98 -2.12 5.99
C HIS A 206 -1.91 -2.57 4.99
N PHE A 207 -2.09 -2.23 3.72
CA PHE A 207 -1.14 -2.59 2.66
C PHE A 207 0.26 -2.02 2.94
N GLU A 208 0.30 -0.78 3.41
CA GLU A 208 1.51 0.02 3.62
C GLU A 208 2.34 -0.38 4.84
N THR A 209 1.92 -1.44 5.57
CA THR A 209 2.66 -1.89 6.77
C THR A 209 2.79 -3.41 6.81
N VAL A 210 3.94 -3.87 7.29
CA VAL A 210 4.17 -5.30 7.53
C VAL A 210 3.51 -5.67 8.87
N GLN A 211 2.35 -6.32 8.84
CA GLN A 211 1.57 -6.69 10.02
C GLN A 211 1.98 -8.08 10.52
N HIS A 212 2.80 -8.12 11.57
CA HIS A 212 3.30 -9.37 12.16
C HIS A 212 2.28 -9.94 13.14
N LEU A 213 1.72 -11.11 12.81
CA LEU A 213 0.78 -11.86 13.66
C LEU A 213 1.52 -12.92 14.47
N VAL A 214 1.13 -13.06 15.74
CA VAL A 214 1.64 -14.10 16.64
C VAL A 214 0.43 -14.84 17.21
N PHE A 215 0.48 -16.14 17.17
CA PHE A 215 -0.59 -17.04 17.63
C PHE A 215 -0.06 -17.88 18.78
N HIS A 216 -0.74 -17.84 19.90
CA HIS A 216 -0.46 -18.70 21.07
C HIS A 216 -1.59 -19.70 21.24
N VAL A 217 -1.26 -20.96 21.45
CA VAL A 217 -2.25 -22.01 21.76
C VAL A 217 -2.02 -22.47 23.20
N TYR A 218 -3.11 -22.52 23.96
CA TYR A 218 -3.13 -22.91 25.37
C TYR A 218 -4.07 -24.08 25.58
N ASP A 219 -3.74 -24.94 26.52
CA ASP A 219 -4.64 -25.94 27.10
C ASP A 219 -5.29 -25.30 28.34
N VAL A 220 -6.63 -25.32 28.39
CA VAL A 220 -7.39 -24.64 29.45
C VAL A 220 -7.92 -25.68 30.44
N ASP A 221 -7.32 -25.74 31.64
CA ASP A 221 -7.72 -26.63 32.73
C ASP A 221 -9.24 -26.59 33.00
N THR A 222 -9.84 -27.75 33.26
CA THR A 222 -11.26 -27.98 33.58
C THR A 222 -11.82 -27.01 34.63
N LYS A 223 -11.03 -26.62 35.61
CA LYS A 223 -11.43 -25.67 36.67
C LYS A 223 -11.78 -24.27 36.13
N TYR A 224 -11.36 -23.93 34.92
CA TYR A 224 -11.60 -22.63 34.31
C TYR A 224 -12.68 -22.63 33.22
N HIS A 225 -13.32 -23.77 32.91
CA HIS A 225 -14.31 -23.86 31.81
C HIS A 225 -15.53 -22.95 32.01
N ASN A 226 -15.86 -22.57 33.24
CA ASN A 226 -16.97 -21.66 33.55
C ASN A 226 -16.54 -20.17 33.59
N VAL A 227 -15.24 -19.89 33.31
CA VAL A 227 -14.72 -18.52 33.30
C VAL A 227 -14.83 -17.96 31.85
N PRO A 228 -15.41 -16.76 31.68
CA PRO A 228 -15.46 -16.19 30.33
C PRO A 228 -14.07 -16.06 29.72
N VAL A 229 -13.91 -16.51 28.49
CA VAL A 229 -12.62 -16.60 27.78
C VAL A 229 -11.84 -15.28 27.85
N LYS A 230 -12.53 -14.15 27.71
CA LYS A 230 -11.91 -12.81 27.75
C LYS A 230 -11.27 -12.45 29.09
N THR A 231 -11.70 -13.10 30.18
CA THR A 231 -11.20 -12.85 31.55
C THR A 231 -10.21 -13.91 32.04
N LEU A 232 -9.98 -14.98 31.25
CA LEU A 232 -9.03 -16.02 31.59
C LEU A 232 -7.61 -15.43 31.72
N LYS A 233 -6.93 -15.79 32.80
CA LYS A 233 -5.52 -15.43 33.01
C LYS A 233 -4.63 -16.44 32.29
N LEU A 234 -4.04 -16.04 31.17
CA LEU A 234 -3.23 -16.91 30.30
C LEU A 234 -2.04 -17.53 31.02
N LYS A 235 -1.47 -16.83 31.99
CA LYS A 235 -0.35 -17.35 32.82
C LYS A 235 -0.72 -18.54 33.68
N ASP A 236 -2.02 -18.77 33.92
CA ASP A 236 -2.53 -19.88 34.74
C ASP A 236 -2.94 -21.09 33.86
N GLN A 237 -2.76 -21.00 32.53
CA GLN A 237 -3.08 -22.05 31.57
C GLN A 237 -1.79 -22.69 31.04
N GLU A 238 -1.87 -23.96 30.60
CA GLU A 238 -0.71 -24.65 30.04
C GLU A 238 -0.45 -24.19 28.59
N PHE A 239 0.76 -23.69 28.33
CA PHE A 239 1.14 -23.19 27.01
C PHE A 239 1.58 -24.34 26.12
N ILE A 240 0.79 -24.64 25.07
CA ILE A 240 1.12 -25.68 24.08
C ILE A 240 2.24 -25.19 23.17
N GLY A 241 2.01 -24.02 22.48
CA GLY A 241 3.01 -23.50 21.55
C GLY A 241 2.60 -22.21 20.88
N GLU A 242 3.55 -21.63 20.15
CA GLU A 242 3.38 -20.40 19.36
C GLU A 242 3.68 -20.62 17.88
N ALA A 243 3.04 -19.83 17.03
CA ALA A 243 3.38 -19.68 15.61
C ALA A 243 3.33 -18.21 15.25
N SER A 244 4.04 -17.81 14.20
CA SER A 244 3.99 -16.41 13.72
C SER A 244 4.11 -16.35 12.20
N CYS A 245 3.52 -15.32 11.62
CA CYS A 245 3.61 -15.02 10.18
C CYS A 245 3.32 -13.53 9.95
N VAL A 246 3.44 -13.09 8.71
CA VAL A 246 2.98 -11.77 8.29
C VAL A 246 1.58 -11.92 7.66
N LEU A 247 0.68 -10.98 7.93
CA LEU A 247 -0.68 -11.02 7.36
C LEU A 247 -0.65 -11.10 5.82
N SER A 248 0.30 -10.40 5.19
CA SER A 248 0.50 -10.44 3.73
C SER A 248 0.78 -11.86 3.22
N GLU A 249 1.48 -12.70 3.99
CA GLU A 249 1.73 -14.12 3.63
C GLU A 249 0.44 -14.94 3.51
N ILE A 250 -0.62 -14.52 4.19
CA ILE A 250 -1.92 -15.22 4.14
C ILE A 250 -2.75 -14.69 2.96
N VAL A 251 -2.88 -13.34 2.86
CA VAL A 251 -3.82 -12.72 1.91
C VAL A 251 -3.33 -12.76 0.45
N THR A 252 -2.01 -12.97 0.23
CA THR A 252 -1.46 -13.14 -1.12
C THR A 252 -1.62 -14.56 -1.66
N LYS A 253 -1.94 -15.54 -0.80
CA LYS A 253 -2.18 -16.91 -1.26
C LYS A 253 -3.57 -17.04 -1.89
N ARG A 254 -3.67 -17.82 -2.96
CA ARG A 254 -4.95 -18.09 -3.65
C ARG A 254 -6.01 -18.72 -2.74
N THR A 255 -5.58 -19.50 -1.75
CA THR A 255 -6.48 -20.18 -0.79
C THR A 255 -6.83 -19.30 0.40
N TRP A 256 -6.18 -18.14 0.56
CA TRP A 256 -6.26 -17.29 1.75
C TRP A 256 -5.97 -18.09 3.03
N SER A 257 -5.13 -19.11 2.96
CA SER A 257 -4.87 -20.04 4.07
C SER A 257 -3.37 -20.31 4.20
N LEU A 258 -2.91 -20.38 5.45
CA LEU A 258 -1.53 -20.67 5.81
C LEU A 258 -1.50 -21.64 6.97
N THR A 259 -0.73 -22.73 6.85
CA THR A 259 -0.52 -23.72 7.92
C THR A 259 0.90 -23.58 8.46
N LEU A 260 1.03 -23.48 9.77
CA LEU A 260 2.29 -23.25 10.48
C LEU A 260 2.50 -24.34 11.54
N SER A 261 3.73 -24.78 11.73
CA SER A 261 4.11 -25.64 12.84
C SER A 261 4.18 -24.84 14.13
N LEU A 262 3.68 -25.40 15.22
CA LEU A 262 3.78 -24.79 16.55
C LEU A 262 5.15 -25.05 17.17
N HIS A 263 5.67 -24.07 17.86
CA HIS A 263 6.97 -24.09 18.54
C HIS A 263 6.81 -23.66 19.99
N ASN A 264 7.63 -24.23 20.88
CA ASN A 264 7.65 -23.84 22.30
C ASN A 264 9.12 -23.82 22.77
N LYS A 265 9.64 -22.64 22.98
CA LYS A 265 11.04 -22.38 23.36
C LYS A 265 11.40 -22.96 24.74
N ASN A 266 10.39 -23.22 25.57
CA ASN A 266 10.58 -23.72 26.93
C ASN A 266 10.71 -25.24 26.99
N LEU A 267 10.46 -25.94 25.89
CA LEU A 267 10.57 -27.40 25.83
C LEU A 267 11.96 -27.83 25.37
N GLN A 268 12.46 -28.90 25.97
CA GLN A 268 13.79 -29.45 25.63
C GLN A 268 13.88 -29.86 24.17
N VAL A 269 15.06 -29.69 23.58
CA VAL A 269 15.41 -30.11 22.24
C VAL A 269 15.16 -31.64 22.09
N GLY A 270 14.06 -32.02 21.45
CA GLY A 270 13.65 -33.42 21.30
C GLY A 270 12.16 -33.64 21.15
N LEU A 271 11.34 -32.76 21.73
CA LEU A 271 9.90 -32.74 21.49
C LEU A 271 9.62 -31.82 20.29
N ARG A 272 9.66 -32.42 19.10
CA ARG A 272 9.66 -31.66 17.85
C ARG A 272 8.27 -31.38 17.25
N ASP A 273 7.27 -32.15 17.65
CA ASP A 273 5.92 -32.02 17.04
C ASP A 273 4.90 -31.60 18.11
N LEU A 274 4.54 -30.33 18.08
CA LEU A 274 3.51 -29.75 18.94
C LEU A 274 2.18 -29.58 18.20
N GLY A 275 2.15 -30.04 16.94
CA GLY A 275 1.02 -29.88 16.04
C GLY A 275 1.16 -28.68 15.13
N THR A 276 0.15 -28.47 14.31
CA THR A 276 0.09 -27.39 13.34
C THR A 276 -1.13 -26.51 13.58
N LEU A 277 -0.98 -25.23 13.28
CA LEU A 277 -2.05 -24.23 13.29
C LEU A 277 -2.33 -23.79 11.86
N THR A 278 -3.59 -23.87 11.43
CA THR A 278 -4.04 -23.37 10.12
C THR A 278 -4.85 -22.10 10.33
N ILE A 279 -4.41 -21.04 9.69
CA ILE A 279 -5.04 -19.72 9.69
C ILE A 279 -5.71 -19.55 8.31
N ARG A 280 -6.98 -19.21 8.28
CA ARG A 280 -7.70 -18.85 7.06
C ARG A 280 -8.23 -17.43 7.20
N ALA A 281 -7.93 -16.59 6.23
CA ALA A 281 -8.40 -15.21 6.17
C ALA A 281 -9.63 -15.11 5.25
N GLU A 282 -10.52 -14.17 5.56
CA GLU A 282 -11.65 -13.78 4.71
C GLU A 282 -11.79 -12.26 4.76
N GLU A 283 -11.98 -11.63 3.62
CA GLU A 283 -12.26 -10.18 3.58
C GLU A 283 -13.72 -9.96 3.97
N SER A 284 -13.94 -9.20 5.03
CA SER A 284 -15.28 -8.83 5.51
C SER A 284 -15.80 -7.66 4.69
N VAL A 285 -16.47 -7.94 3.58
CA VAL A 285 -17.04 -6.92 2.69
C VAL A 285 -18.56 -6.94 2.82
N ALA A 286 -19.13 -5.82 3.24
CA ALA A 286 -20.59 -5.68 3.38
C ALA A 286 -21.31 -5.86 2.02
N SER A 287 -20.71 -5.39 0.93
CA SER A 287 -21.22 -5.59 -0.43
C SER A 287 -20.16 -5.21 -1.46
N ARG A 288 -20.05 -6.01 -2.50
CA ARG A 288 -19.21 -5.71 -3.68
C ARG A 288 -19.98 -4.94 -4.76
N THR A 289 -21.20 -4.46 -4.44
CA THR A 289 -22.01 -3.69 -5.39
C THR A 289 -21.60 -2.21 -5.36
N ALA A 290 -21.44 -1.63 -6.55
CA ALA A 290 -21.28 -0.19 -6.74
C ALA A 290 -22.29 0.27 -7.80
N VAL A 291 -22.63 1.54 -7.76
CA VAL A 291 -23.51 2.17 -8.77
C VAL A 291 -22.70 3.21 -9.52
N GLU A 292 -22.61 3.05 -10.83
CA GLU A 292 -22.11 4.10 -11.73
C GLU A 292 -23.30 4.96 -12.13
N ILE A 293 -23.26 6.24 -11.78
CA ILE A 293 -24.38 7.16 -11.96
C ILE A 293 -23.89 8.48 -12.61
N MET A 294 -24.60 8.95 -13.62
CA MET A 294 -24.32 10.21 -14.31
C MET A 294 -25.45 11.19 -14.07
N PHE A 295 -25.11 12.34 -13.52
CA PHE A 295 -26.06 13.39 -13.21
C PHE A 295 -26.01 14.52 -14.24
N ARG A 296 -27.18 15.11 -14.49
CA ARG A 296 -27.34 16.32 -15.28
C ARG A 296 -28.38 17.21 -14.59
N CYS A 297 -28.18 18.53 -14.65
CA CYS A 297 -29.18 19.48 -14.17
C CYS A 297 -29.73 20.34 -15.29
N SER A 298 -30.91 20.89 -15.08
CA SER A 298 -31.49 21.90 -15.97
C SER A 298 -32.08 23.06 -15.17
N HIS A 299 -32.04 24.24 -15.79
CA HIS A 299 -32.64 25.48 -15.28
C HIS A 299 -32.14 25.83 -13.87
N LEU A 300 -30.85 25.65 -13.59
CA LEU A 300 -30.26 26.04 -12.32
C LEU A 300 -30.40 27.57 -12.09
N GLU A 301 -30.71 27.95 -10.86
CA GLU A 301 -30.81 29.36 -10.48
C GLU A 301 -29.40 29.98 -10.52
N ASN A 302 -29.28 31.13 -11.22
CA ASN A 302 -28.01 31.84 -11.29
C ASN A 302 -27.76 32.61 -9.98
N LYS A 303 -26.61 32.38 -9.35
CA LYS A 303 -26.20 33.07 -8.12
C LYS A 303 -25.21 34.20 -8.42
N ASP A 304 -24.55 34.18 -9.56
CA ASP A 304 -23.60 35.19 -9.99
C ASP A 304 -24.29 36.40 -10.63
N LYS A 305 -23.69 37.57 -10.43
CA LYS A 305 -24.19 38.83 -10.99
C LYS A 305 -23.69 39.13 -12.40
N PHE A 306 -22.47 38.67 -12.71
CA PHE A 306 -21.77 39.05 -13.95
C PHE A 306 -21.44 37.85 -14.86
N SER A 307 -21.73 36.63 -14.40
CA SER A 307 -21.50 35.40 -15.12
C SER A 307 -22.65 34.45 -14.85
N LYS A 308 -22.60 33.24 -15.40
CA LYS A 308 -23.44 32.14 -14.96
C LYS A 308 -22.72 31.41 -13.83
N SER A 309 -23.49 30.80 -12.93
CA SER A 309 -22.98 30.00 -11.84
C SER A 309 -22.06 28.88 -12.34
N ASP A 310 -21.13 28.48 -11.47
CA ASP A 310 -20.16 27.38 -11.65
C ASP A 310 -20.59 26.17 -10.80
N PRO A 311 -21.61 25.39 -11.25
CA PRO A 311 -22.24 24.39 -10.39
C PRO A 311 -21.42 23.15 -10.15
N PHE A 312 -21.51 22.61 -8.92
CA PHE A 312 -21.09 21.27 -8.54
C PHE A 312 -22.11 20.64 -7.59
N LEU A 313 -22.13 19.31 -7.52
CA LEU A 313 -22.97 18.55 -6.59
C LEU A 313 -22.15 18.07 -5.41
N ARG A 314 -22.71 18.16 -4.21
CA ARG A 314 -22.26 17.47 -3.01
C ARG A 314 -23.31 16.44 -2.63
N ILE A 315 -22.89 15.19 -2.49
CA ILE A 315 -23.78 14.08 -2.12
C ILE A 315 -23.39 13.63 -0.72
N SER A 316 -24.38 13.52 0.17
CA SER A 316 -24.19 13.14 1.57
C SER A 316 -25.13 11.99 1.93
N ARG A 317 -24.66 11.07 2.77
CA ARG A 317 -25.47 10.02 3.37
C ARG A 317 -26.07 10.53 4.69
N VAL A 318 -27.37 10.28 4.89
CA VAL A 318 -28.01 10.56 6.17
C VAL A 318 -27.61 9.49 7.17
N VAL A 319 -27.18 9.89 8.36
CA VAL A 319 -26.76 8.98 9.44
C VAL A 319 -27.84 8.90 10.52
N GLU A 320 -27.90 7.78 11.23
CA GLU A 320 -28.91 7.49 12.24
C GLU A 320 -28.94 8.52 13.38
N SER A 321 -27.81 9.16 13.65
CA SER A 321 -27.70 10.23 14.66
C SER A 321 -28.39 11.54 14.27
N GLY A 322 -29.00 11.60 13.06
CA GLY A 322 -29.78 12.75 12.59
C GLY A 322 -28.99 13.78 11.79
N GLY A 323 -27.76 13.49 11.43
CA GLY A 323 -26.93 14.35 10.56
C GLY A 323 -26.80 13.81 9.15
N SER A 324 -26.04 14.50 8.31
CA SER A 324 -25.63 14.00 7.00
C SER A 324 -24.10 14.02 6.87
N HIS A 325 -23.56 12.94 6.34
CA HIS A 325 -22.12 12.78 6.14
C HIS A 325 -21.83 12.83 4.64
N PRO A 326 -21.04 13.79 4.14
CA PRO A 326 -20.70 13.88 2.72
C PRO A 326 -19.90 12.65 2.27
N ILE A 327 -20.30 12.09 1.14
CA ILE A 327 -19.67 10.89 0.54
C ILE A 327 -19.04 11.16 -0.82
N CYS A 328 -19.44 12.28 -1.48
CA CYS A 328 -18.94 12.60 -2.80
C CYS A 328 -19.15 14.08 -3.13
N LYS A 329 -18.28 14.62 -3.98
CA LYS A 329 -18.40 15.94 -4.61
C LYS A 329 -18.02 15.77 -6.08
N THR A 330 -18.84 16.34 -7.00
CA THR A 330 -18.53 16.33 -8.44
C THR A 330 -17.49 17.40 -8.78
N GLU A 331 -16.95 17.33 -9.98
CA GLU A 331 -16.18 18.43 -10.57
C GLU A 331 -17.05 19.68 -10.72
N VAL A 332 -16.41 20.84 -10.83
CA VAL A 332 -17.06 22.14 -11.07
C VAL A 332 -17.22 22.34 -12.57
N ILE A 333 -18.42 22.66 -13.04
CA ILE A 333 -18.68 22.97 -14.46
C ILE A 333 -18.83 24.49 -14.59
N ASN A 334 -17.85 25.14 -15.19
CA ASN A 334 -17.82 26.60 -15.26
C ASN A 334 -18.89 27.19 -16.17
N ASN A 335 -19.54 28.30 -15.72
CA ASN A 335 -20.47 29.15 -16.48
C ASN A 335 -21.66 28.38 -17.12
N ASN A 336 -22.27 27.45 -16.37
CA ASN A 336 -23.27 26.56 -16.98
C ASN A 336 -24.48 26.32 -16.06
N LEU A 337 -25.67 26.76 -16.48
CA LEU A 337 -26.92 26.53 -15.74
C LEU A 337 -27.62 25.21 -16.10
N ASN A 338 -27.04 24.44 -17.05
CA ASN A 338 -27.52 23.12 -17.43
C ASN A 338 -26.35 22.13 -17.51
N PRO A 339 -25.62 21.93 -16.38
CA PRO A 339 -24.42 21.10 -16.39
C PRO A 339 -24.74 19.61 -16.55
N SER A 340 -23.79 18.88 -17.11
CA SER A 340 -23.74 17.41 -17.10
C SER A 340 -22.36 17.01 -16.59
N TRP A 341 -22.34 16.23 -15.51
CA TRP A 341 -21.10 15.81 -14.84
C TRP A 341 -20.66 14.43 -15.34
N THR A 342 -19.37 14.14 -15.21
CA THR A 342 -18.84 12.81 -15.52
C THR A 342 -19.43 11.75 -14.58
N PRO A 343 -19.57 10.49 -15.03
CA PRO A 343 -20.16 9.44 -14.19
C PRO A 343 -19.41 9.26 -12.88
N LEU A 344 -20.15 9.15 -11.78
CA LEU A 344 -19.64 8.85 -10.45
C LEU A 344 -19.82 7.35 -10.17
N CYS A 345 -18.82 6.73 -9.55
CA CYS A 345 -18.91 5.34 -9.09
C CYS A 345 -18.99 5.34 -7.55
N LEU A 346 -20.15 5.01 -7.01
CA LEU A 346 -20.43 4.99 -5.57
C LEU A 346 -20.60 3.56 -5.09
N SER A 347 -19.78 3.13 -4.13
CA SER A 347 -19.90 1.79 -3.53
C SER A 347 -21.05 1.74 -2.52
N MET A 348 -21.60 0.56 -2.31
CA MET A 348 -22.64 0.34 -1.29
C MET A 348 -22.14 0.70 0.11
N GLN A 349 -20.86 0.52 0.39
CA GLN A 349 -20.26 0.94 1.67
C GLN A 349 -20.40 2.45 1.91
N GLN A 350 -20.32 3.25 0.83
CA GLN A 350 -20.44 4.71 0.91
C GLN A 350 -21.89 5.15 1.15
N PHE A 351 -22.84 4.62 0.38
CA PHE A 351 -24.23 5.06 0.49
C PHE A 351 -25.09 4.21 1.45
N GLY A 352 -24.60 3.07 1.90
CA GLY A 352 -25.31 2.16 2.80
C GLY A 352 -26.16 1.15 2.05
N SER A 353 -27.46 1.32 2.02
CA SER A 353 -28.38 0.50 1.20
C SER A 353 -29.03 1.34 0.10
N LYS A 354 -29.65 0.68 -0.85
CA LYS A 354 -30.38 1.37 -1.95
C LYS A 354 -31.52 2.26 -1.45
N GLU A 355 -32.06 1.93 -0.29
CA GLU A 355 -33.19 2.62 0.31
C GLU A 355 -32.77 3.79 1.21
N ASN A 356 -31.51 3.83 1.62
CA ASN A 356 -31.00 4.87 2.52
C ASN A 356 -31.07 6.25 1.84
N PRO A 357 -31.59 7.26 2.54
CA PRO A 357 -31.71 8.59 1.95
C PRO A 357 -30.36 9.26 1.79
N LEU A 358 -30.16 9.84 0.63
CA LEU A 358 -29.00 10.68 0.28
C LEU A 358 -29.50 12.12 0.15
N VAL A 359 -28.73 13.06 0.64
CA VAL A 359 -28.93 14.49 0.43
C VAL A 359 -28.02 14.92 -0.70
N ILE A 360 -28.61 15.44 -1.78
CA ILE A 360 -27.90 15.94 -2.96
C ILE A 360 -28.08 17.46 -2.98
N GLU A 361 -26.98 18.17 -2.84
CA GLU A 361 -26.94 19.64 -2.80
C GLU A 361 -26.17 20.16 -4.02
N CYS A 362 -26.76 21.10 -4.73
CA CYS A 362 -26.11 21.81 -5.82
C CYS A 362 -25.63 23.16 -5.31
N PHE A 363 -24.35 23.45 -5.49
CA PHE A 363 -23.71 24.71 -5.08
C PHE A 363 -23.13 25.43 -6.28
N ASP A 364 -23.09 26.75 -6.17
CA ASP A 364 -22.26 27.61 -6.99
C ASP A 364 -20.86 27.71 -6.36
N PHE A 365 -19.83 27.44 -7.13
CA PHE A 365 -18.45 27.42 -6.66
C PHE A 365 -17.92 28.84 -6.47
N ASP A 366 -17.28 29.06 -5.34
CA ASP A 366 -16.58 30.32 -5.03
C ASP A 366 -15.17 29.98 -4.55
N THR A 367 -14.17 30.61 -5.09
CA THR A 367 -12.75 30.42 -4.72
C THR A 367 -12.44 30.76 -3.26
N SER A 368 -13.28 31.58 -2.60
CA SER A 368 -13.15 31.86 -1.16
C SER A 368 -13.59 30.70 -0.26
N GLY A 369 -14.19 29.64 -0.86
CA GLY A 369 -14.75 28.51 -0.12
C GLY A 369 -16.17 28.72 0.39
N ASN A 370 -16.73 29.93 0.24
CA ASN A 370 -18.10 30.26 0.66
C ASN A 370 -19.12 30.01 -0.48
N HIS A 371 -19.26 28.73 -0.83
CA HIS A 371 -20.13 28.29 -1.94
C HIS A 371 -21.59 28.62 -1.66
N ALA A 372 -22.30 29.21 -2.64
CA ALA A 372 -23.71 29.56 -2.53
C ALA A 372 -24.60 28.34 -2.89
N LEU A 373 -25.51 27.98 -1.99
CA LEU A 373 -26.46 26.88 -2.26
C LEU A 373 -27.47 27.29 -3.34
N ILE A 374 -27.50 26.54 -4.45
CA ILE A 374 -28.49 26.70 -5.52
C ILE A 374 -29.77 25.95 -5.13
N GLY A 375 -29.62 24.74 -4.57
CA GLY A 375 -30.76 23.93 -4.13
C GLY A 375 -30.34 22.59 -3.57
N LYS A 376 -31.27 21.93 -2.88
CA LYS A 376 -31.04 20.58 -2.35
C LYS A 376 -32.24 19.68 -2.65
N LEU A 377 -32.03 18.38 -2.64
CA LEU A 377 -33.08 17.36 -2.70
C LEU A 377 -32.63 16.13 -1.91
N GLN A 378 -33.60 15.34 -1.47
CA GLN A 378 -33.33 14.10 -0.78
C GLN A 378 -33.91 12.94 -1.62
N LYS A 379 -33.06 11.96 -1.98
CA LYS A 379 -33.40 10.80 -2.79
C LYS A 379 -32.58 9.59 -2.34
N SER A 380 -33.16 8.42 -2.36
CA SER A 380 -32.43 7.17 -2.20
C SER A 380 -31.83 6.72 -3.55
N MET A 381 -30.90 5.73 -3.51
CA MET A 381 -30.40 5.11 -4.76
C MET A 381 -31.54 4.47 -5.56
N ALA A 382 -32.52 3.88 -4.88
CA ALA A 382 -33.72 3.32 -5.53
C ALA A 382 -34.55 4.41 -6.25
N ASP A 383 -34.70 5.60 -5.61
CA ASP A 383 -35.36 6.74 -6.24
C ASP A 383 -34.60 7.22 -7.49
N LEU A 384 -33.26 7.28 -7.40
CA LEU A 384 -32.40 7.72 -8.52
C LEU A 384 -32.48 6.74 -9.69
N GLU A 385 -32.50 5.44 -9.40
CA GLU A 385 -32.72 4.40 -10.40
C GLU A 385 -34.08 4.56 -11.10
N LYS A 386 -35.11 4.88 -10.32
CA LYS A 386 -36.47 5.15 -10.83
C LYS A 386 -36.48 6.38 -11.74
N LEU A 387 -35.85 7.50 -11.33
CA LEU A 387 -35.71 8.70 -12.16
C LEU A 387 -35.03 8.37 -13.50
N HIS A 388 -33.98 7.55 -13.47
CA HIS A 388 -33.29 7.11 -14.70
C HIS A 388 -34.25 6.31 -15.65
N LYS A 389 -34.95 5.32 -15.10
CA LYS A 389 -35.88 4.46 -15.88
C LYS A 389 -37.01 5.25 -16.47
N GLU A 390 -37.56 6.20 -15.72
CA GLU A 390 -38.70 7.02 -16.14
C GLU A 390 -38.28 8.24 -16.95
N ARG A 391 -36.98 8.55 -17.00
CA ARG A 391 -36.42 9.76 -17.66
C ARG A 391 -37.01 11.05 -17.10
N ASN A 392 -37.37 11.05 -15.82
CA ASN A 392 -37.98 12.19 -15.13
C ASN A 392 -36.89 12.98 -14.36
N GLY A 393 -37.15 14.30 -14.22
CA GLY A 393 -36.33 15.18 -13.38
C GLY A 393 -36.93 15.33 -11.97
N ALA A 394 -36.07 15.47 -11.00
CA ALA A 394 -36.45 15.79 -9.62
C ALA A 394 -36.17 17.26 -9.33
N ASN A 395 -37.19 17.99 -8.87
CA ASN A 395 -37.05 19.41 -8.54
C ASN A 395 -36.22 19.62 -7.26
N PHE A 396 -35.30 20.56 -7.32
CA PHE A 396 -34.58 21.03 -6.12
C PHE A 396 -35.51 21.88 -5.24
N THR A 397 -35.18 21.94 -3.95
CA THR A 397 -35.85 22.80 -2.96
C THR A 397 -34.81 23.68 -2.27
N LEU A 398 -35.27 24.76 -1.66
CA LEU A 398 -34.48 25.58 -0.74
C LEU A 398 -35.08 25.49 0.66
N PRO A 399 -34.23 25.48 1.71
CA PRO A 399 -34.70 25.47 3.08
C PRO A 399 -35.61 26.69 3.37
N ALA A 400 -36.68 26.44 4.09
CA ALA A 400 -37.59 27.50 4.47
C ALA A 400 -36.97 28.40 5.55
N SER A 401 -37.20 29.71 5.46
CA SER A 401 -37.02 30.61 6.59
C SER A 401 -38.13 30.35 7.64
N HIS A 402 -37.88 30.63 8.89
CA HIS A 402 -38.58 30.20 10.12
C HIS A 402 -40.11 30.12 10.17
N HIS A 403 -40.90 30.20 9.13
CA HIS A 403 -42.36 30.02 9.13
C HIS A 403 -42.98 29.78 7.77
N SER A 404 -42.17 29.32 6.76
CA SER A 404 -42.68 29.07 5.42
C SER A 404 -42.40 27.62 4.98
N HIS A 405 -43.22 27.13 4.06
CA HIS A 405 -42.99 25.82 3.42
C HIS A 405 -41.72 25.84 2.55
N GLU A 406 -41.04 24.69 2.44
CA GLU A 406 -39.89 24.52 1.59
C GLU A 406 -40.18 24.97 0.14
N LYS A 407 -39.36 25.87 -0.38
CA LYS A 407 -39.58 26.45 -1.72
C LYS A 407 -39.11 25.46 -2.80
N VAL A 408 -40.05 24.94 -3.62
CA VAL A 408 -39.72 24.09 -4.75
C VAL A 408 -39.25 24.98 -5.90
N LEU A 409 -38.11 24.61 -6.51
CA LEU A 409 -37.47 25.37 -7.58
C LEU A 409 -37.85 24.80 -8.95
N LYS A 410 -37.63 25.59 -10.01
CA LYS A 410 -37.72 25.13 -11.39
C LYS A 410 -36.52 24.27 -11.78
N SER A 411 -35.41 24.41 -11.06
CA SER A 411 -34.17 23.64 -11.23
C SER A 411 -34.43 22.15 -11.00
N GLN A 412 -33.97 21.32 -11.90
CA GLN A 412 -34.19 19.86 -11.84
C GLN A 412 -32.89 19.09 -11.99
N LEU A 413 -32.82 17.98 -11.25
CA LEU A 413 -31.77 16.96 -11.35
C LEU A 413 -32.31 15.77 -12.19
N PHE A 414 -31.54 15.32 -13.17
CA PHE A 414 -31.80 14.15 -13.97
C PHE A 414 -30.67 13.11 -13.75
N VAL A 415 -31.02 11.83 -13.95
CA VAL A 415 -30.08 10.73 -13.95
C VAL A 415 -29.99 10.19 -15.38
N ASP A 416 -28.94 10.56 -16.11
CA ASP A 416 -28.76 10.17 -17.52
C ASP A 416 -28.22 8.74 -17.64
N GLN A 417 -27.43 8.28 -16.66
CA GLN A 417 -26.92 6.91 -16.61
C GLN A 417 -27.05 6.35 -15.19
N PHE A 418 -27.46 5.10 -15.09
CA PHE A 418 -27.50 4.33 -13.84
C PHE A 418 -27.16 2.89 -14.16
N CYS A 419 -26.04 2.40 -13.62
CA CYS A 419 -25.58 1.05 -13.91
C CYS A 419 -24.98 0.43 -12.62
N GLU A 420 -25.54 -0.69 -12.20
CA GLU A 420 -24.94 -1.46 -11.11
C GLU A 420 -23.75 -2.25 -11.65
N LYS A 421 -22.64 -2.15 -10.95
CA LYS A 421 -21.40 -2.83 -11.29
C LYS A 421 -20.88 -3.60 -10.08
N GLN A 422 -20.25 -4.71 -10.34
CA GLN A 422 -19.48 -5.41 -9.32
C GLN A 422 -18.13 -4.72 -9.17
N GLN A 423 -17.78 -4.34 -7.97
CA GLN A 423 -16.51 -3.71 -7.63
C GLN A 423 -15.62 -4.72 -6.91
N TYR A 424 -14.41 -4.87 -7.40
CA TYR A 424 -13.43 -5.77 -6.80
C TYR A 424 -12.48 -4.98 -5.90
N SER A 425 -12.10 -5.58 -4.78
CA SER A 425 -11.11 -5.02 -3.86
C SER A 425 -9.69 -5.28 -4.38
N PHE A 426 -8.71 -4.62 -3.82
CA PHE A 426 -7.29 -4.88 -4.09
C PHE A 426 -6.95 -6.35 -3.79
N LEU A 427 -7.45 -6.87 -2.66
CA LEU A 427 -7.20 -8.24 -2.25
C LEU A 427 -7.84 -9.28 -3.18
N ASP A 428 -8.97 -8.96 -3.85
CA ASP A 428 -9.55 -9.85 -4.87
C ASP A 428 -8.56 -10.11 -6.02
N TYR A 429 -7.86 -9.06 -6.47
CA TYR A 429 -6.86 -9.21 -7.54
C TYR A 429 -5.65 -9.98 -7.05
N ILE A 430 -5.08 -9.59 -5.90
CA ILE A 430 -3.86 -10.20 -5.36
C ILE A 430 -4.07 -11.71 -5.13
N SER A 431 -5.16 -12.08 -4.43
CA SER A 431 -5.46 -13.50 -4.18
C SER A 431 -5.79 -14.28 -5.45
N SER A 432 -6.22 -13.61 -6.52
CA SER A 432 -6.46 -14.27 -7.82
C SER A 432 -5.18 -14.48 -8.63
N GLY A 433 -4.02 -14.03 -8.11
CA GLY A 433 -2.71 -14.23 -8.73
C GLY A 433 -2.14 -13.03 -9.46
N PHE A 434 -2.66 -11.82 -9.18
CA PHE A 434 -2.00 -10.59 -9.63
C PHE A 434 -0.81 -10.29 -8.70
N GLU A 435 0.27 -9.79 -9.29
CA GLU A 435 1.53 -9.52 -8.59
C GLU A 435 1.95 -8.07 -8.74
N LEU A 436 2.63 -7.53 -7.70
CA LEU A 436 3.30 -6.24 -7.73
C LEU A 436 4.80 -6.47 -7.93
N THR A 437 5.31 -6.22 -9.13
CA THR A 437 6.73 -6.43 -9.46
C THR A 437 7.53 -5.15 -9.17
N PHE A 438 8.50 -5.25 -8.29
CA PHE A 438 9.28 -4.13 -7.77
C PHE A 438 10.47 -3.79 -8.69
N MET A 439 10.65 -2.49 -8.91
CA MET A 439 11.78 -1.92 -9.66
C MET A 439 12.38 -0.78 -8.85
N VAL A 440 13.69 -0.62 -8.83
CA VAL A 440 14.38 0.45 -8.10
C VAL A 440 15.32 1.20 -9.05
N ALA A 441 15.34 2.53 -8.97
CA ALA A 441 16.27 3.39 -9.65
C ALA A 441 16.96 4.32 -8.65
N VAL A 442 18.28 4.23 -8.56
CA VAL A 442 19.10 4.95 -7.57
C VAL A 442 19.92 6.05 -8.25
N ASP A 443 19.89 7.22 -7.67
CA ASP A 443 20.60 8.41 -8.13
C ASP A 443 22.11 8.30 -7.86
N PHE A 444 22.93 8.34 -8.91
CA PHE A 444 24.40 8.34 -8.85
C PHE A 444 24.97 9.70 -9.31
N THR A 445 24.25 10.79 -9.10
CA THR A 445 24.77 12.14 -9.45
C THR A 445 25.74 12.65 -8.37
N ALA A 446 26.63 13.55 -8.79
CA ALA A 446 27.73 14.07 -7.97
C ALA A 446 27.26 14.92 -6.78
N SER A 447 26.03 15.42 -6.79
CA SER A 447 25.40 16.13 -5.67
C SER A 447 25.37 15.32 -4.39
N ASN A 448 25.30 13.98 -4.49
CA ASN A 448 25.31 13.04 -3.37
C ASN A 448 26.62 13.05 -2.55
N GLY A 449 27.70 13.64 -3.08
CA GLY A 449 29.00 13.64 -2.44
C GLY A 449 29.77 12.33 -2.65
N ASN A 450 31.07 12.34 -2.32
CA ASN A 450 31.92 11.16 -2.49
C ASN A 450 31.51 10.04 -1.52
N PRO A 451 31.14 8.83 -1.99
CA PRO A 451 30.67 7.74 -1.12
C PRO A 451 31.67 7.27 -0.05
N ARG A 452 32.93 7.63 -0.17
CA ARG A 452 33.97 7.31 0.84
C ARG A 452 33.95 8.27 2.04
N ASN A 453 33.28 9.40 1.92
CA ASN A 453 33.22 10.43 2.96
C ASN A 453 31.95 10.24 3.80
N PRO A 454 32.04 10.31 5.13
CA PRO A 454 30.86 10.16 6.02
C PRO A 454 29.74 11.17 5.79
N ASP A 455 30.04 12.31 5.14
CA ASP A 455 29.04 13.35 4.83
C ASP A 455 28.26 13.05 3.54
N SER A 456 28.68 12.04 2.77
CA SER A 456 27.98 11.64 1.54
C SER A 456 26.65 10.96 1.88
N LEU A 457 25.62 11.22 1.08
CA LEU A 457 24.33 10.51 1.18
C LEU A 457 24.46 9.01 0.84
N HIS A 458 25.53 8.64 0.10
CA HIS A 458 25.84 7.26 -0.27
C HIS A 458 26.81 6.55 0.70
N TYR A 459 27.25 7.23 1.77
CA TYR A 459 28.22 6.62 2.69
C TYR A 459 27.66 5.34 3.31
N ILE A 460 28.39 4.23 3.16
CA ILE A 460 28.07 2.97 3.80
C ILE A 460 28.77 2.92 5.15
N ASP A 461 28.01 3.04 6.23
CA ASP A 461 28.53 3.06 7.59
C ASP A 461 29.03 1.66 8.00
N PRO A 462 30.33 1.49 8.35
CA PRO A 462 30.83 0.19 8.80
C PRO A 462 30.17 -0.34 10.08
N SER A 463 29.48 0.52 10.86
CA SER A 463 28.71 0.09 12.04
C SER A 463 27.40 -0.61 11.68
N GLY A 464 27.03 -0.64 10.38
CA GLY A 464 25.81 -1.25 9.90
C GLY A 464 24.58 -0.34 9.91
N ARG A 465 24.76 0.95 10.20
CA ARG A 465 23.66 1.92 10.14
C ARG A 465 23.39 2.28 8.69
N TYR A 466 22.13 2.18 8.27
CA TYR A 466 21.73 2.45 6.90
C TYR A 466 21.78 3.95 6.59
N ASN A 467 22.25 4.28 5.38
CA ASN A 467 22.08 5.61 4.80
C ASN A 467 20.64 5.74 4.26
N SER A 468 20.25 6.95 3.83
CA SER A 468 18.88 7.23 3.39
C SER A 468 18.45 6.38 2.18
N TYR A 469 19.37 6.08 1.26
CA TYR A 469 19.11 5.21 0.11
C TYR A 469 18.79 3.78 0.56
N GLN A 470 19.65 3.23 1.43
CA GLN A 470 19.47 1.89 1.98
C GLN A 470 18.15 1.79 2.76
N GLN A 471 17.84 2.83 3.53
CA GLN A 471 16.60 2.88 4.32
C GLN A 471 15.37 2.86 3.39
N ALA A 472 15.32 3.68 2.34
CA ALA A 472 14.21 3.71 1.38
C ALA A 472 14.04 2.35 0.67
N ILE A 473 15.15 1.74 0.23
CA ILE A 473 15.12 0.42 -0.44
C ILE A 473 14.54 -0.65 0.51
N MET A 474 15.03 -0.68 1.74
CA MET A 474 14.62 -1.69 2.73
C MET A 474 13.14 -1.51 3.11
N GLU A 475 12.75 -0.30 3.51
CA GLU A 475 11.40 -0.04 4.03
C GLU A 475 10.31 -0.32 2.97
N VAL A 476 10.51 0.13 1.73
CA VAL A 476 9.55 -0.10 0.63
C VAL A 476 9.59 -1.56 0.19
N GLY A 477 10.80 -2.10 0.02
CA GLY A 477 11.01 -3.48 -0.42
C GLY A 477 10.43 -4.51 0.55
N GLU A 478 10.57 -4.29 1.87
CA GLU A 478 10.00 -5.17 2.90
C GLU A 478 8.49 -5.34 2.76
N VAL A 479 7.78 -4.31 2.34
CA VAL A 479 6.32 -4.39 2.12
C VAL A 479 6.02 -5.08 0.79
N ILE A 480 6.62 -4.60 -0.32
CA ILE A 480 6.23 -5.02 -1.68
C ILE A 480 6.62 -6.49 -1.96
N GLN A 481 7.74 -6.98 -1.38
CA GLN A 481 8.23 -8.34 -1.65
C GLN A 481 7.22 -9.48 -1.40
N PHE A 482 6.19 -9.25 -0.58
CA PHE A 482 5.15 -10.24 -0.31
C PHE A 482 4.17 -10.39 -1.48
N TYR A 483 4.16 -9.42 -2.40
CA TYR A 483 3.21 -9.35 -3.51
C TYR A 483 3.81 -9.81 -4.84
N ASP A 484 5.04 -10.33 -4.83
CA ASP A 484 5.74 -10.89 -5.99
C ASP A 484 6.25 -12.29 -5.64
N SER A 485 5.79 -13.29 -6.37
CA SER A 485 6.05 -14.70 -6.02
C SER A 485 7.48 -15.16 -6.31
N ASP A 486 8.14 -14.61 -7.35
CA ASP A 486 9.49 -14.99 -7.73
C ASP A 486 10.58 -14.10 -7.10
N ARG A 487 10.20 -12.94 -6.55
CA ARG A 487 11.07 -11.94 -5.90
C ARG A 487 12.28 -11.57 -6.77
N ARG A 488 12.08 -11.54 -8.10
CA ARG A 488 13.09 -11.12 -9.07
C ARG A 488 12.88 -9.63 -9.38
N PHE A 489 13.69 -8.78 -8.77
CA PHE A 489 13.52 -7.34 -8.79
C PHE A 489 14.52 -6.66 -9.73
N THR A 490 14.03 -5.66 -10.47
CA THR A 490 14.86 -4.86 -11.36
C THR A 490 15.55 -3.74 -10.57
N ALA A 491 16.86 -3.57 -10.77
CA ALA A 491 17.62 -2.52 -10.07
C ALA A 491 18.53 -1.77 -11.04
N TRP A 492 18.29 -0.46 -11.14
CA TRP A 492 19.05 0.46 -12.00
C TRP A 492 19.71 1.59 -11.19
N GLY A 493 20.77 2.15 -11.77
CA GLY A 493 21.31 3.44 -11.37
C GLY A 493 21.19 4.45 -12.50
N PHE A 494 21.18 5.73 -12.18
CA PHE A 494 21.17 6.81 -13.17
C PHE A 494 22.10 7.97 -12.75
N GLY A 495 22.57 8.75 -13.73
CA GLY A 495 23.44 9.90 -13.49
C GLY A 495 24.88 9.53 -13.13
N GLY A 496 25.28 8.27 -13.31
CA GLY A 496 26.62 7.79 -13.00
C GLY A 496 27.45 7.46 -14.24
N ARG A 497 28.77 7.49 -14.09
CA ARG A 497 29.72 7.00 -15.09
C ARG A 497 29.91 5.51 -14.85
N ALA A 498 29.22 4.73 -15.65
CA ALA A 498 29.11 3.27 -15.49
C ALA A 498 30.36 2.53 -15.98
N TYR A 499 30.27 1.24 -16.06
CA TYR A 499 31.40 0.32 -16.33
C TYR A 499 32.10 0.55 -17.67
N ASP A 500 31.42 1.10 -18.66
CA ASP A 500 31.94 1.41 -19.99
C ASP A 500 32.67 2.77 -20.05
N GLY A 501 32.68 3.53 -18.94
CA GLY A 501 33.29 4.86 -18.86
C GLY A 501 32.43 6.01 -19.36
N THR A 502 31.19 5.70 -19.85
CA THR A 502 30.24 6.72 -20.29
C THR A 502 29.28 7.09 -19.16
N VAL A 503 28.73 8.31 -19.18
CA VAL A 503 27.65 8.68 -18.25
C VAL A 503 26.35 8.04 -18.75
N SER A 504 25.72 7.29 -17.87
CA SER A 504 24.46 6.61 -18.18
C SER A 504 23.34 7.06 -17.23
N HIS A 505 22.14 7.17 -17.76
CA HIS A 505 20.94 7.53 -17.02
C HIS A 505 19.97 6.34 -16.88
N CYS A 506 20.46 5.14 -17.19
CA CYS A 506 19.79 3.85 -16.88
C CYS A 506 20.80 2.71 -17.07
N PHE A 507 21.54 2.34 -16.03
CA PHE A 507 22.49 1.24 -16.05
C PHE A 507 22.10 0.19 -15.01
N ASN A 508 22.43 -1.08 -15.29
CA ASN A 508 22.13 -2.19 -14.37
C ASN A 508 22.97 -2.07 -13.09
N LEU A 509 22.32 -1.98 -11.94
CA LEU A 509 22.98 -1.76 -10.66
C LEU A 509 23.93 -2.89 -10.27
N ASN A 510 23.61 -4.12 -10.69
CA ASN A 510 24.43 -5.33 -10.45
C ASN A 510 25.68 -5.40 -11.38
N GLY A 511 25.84 -4.46 -12.31
CA GLY A 511 26.95 -4.43 -13.24
C GLY A 511 26.88 -5.45 -14.38
N SER A 512 25.84 -6.27 -14.43
CA SER A 512 25.68 -7.26 -15.50
C SER A 512 25.23 -6.60 -16.80
N PRO A 513 25.86 -6.89 -17.94
CA PRO A 513 25.37 -6.40 -19.22
C PRO A 513 24.09 -7.09 -19.69
N ASP A 514 23.85 -8.31 -19.27
CA ASP A 514 22.79 -9.19 -19.80
C ASP A 514 21.57 -9.33 -18.88
N GLY A 515 21.67 -8.95 -17.61
CA GLY A 515 20.58 -9.11 -16.67
C GLY A 515 20.47 -7.97 -15.66
N TYR A 516 19.30 -7.37 -15.61
CA TYR A 516 19.01 -6.25 -14.72
C TYR A 516 18.33 -6.69 -13.41
N GLU A 517 18.00 -7.97 -13.27
CA GLU A 517 17.28 -8.51 -12.10
C GLU A 517 18.23 -9.01 -11.02
N VAL A 518 17.81 -8.84 -9.79
CA VAL A 518 18.46 -9.32 -8.57
C VAL A 518 17.45 -10.06 -7.70
N GLU A 519 17.92 -10.93 -6.80
CA GLU A 519 17.06 -11.75 -5.95
C GLU A 519 16.76 -11.04 -4.62
N GLY A 520 15.51 -10.70 -4.41
CA GLY A 520 15.02 -10.11 -3.15
C GLY A 520 15.54 -8.70 -2.89
N VAL A 521 15.12 -8.14 -1.78
CA VAL A 521 15.55 -6.80 -1.33
C VAL A 521 17.05 -6.80 -1.00
N GLU A 522 17.54 -7.90 -0.45
CA GLU A 522 18.95 -8.11 -0.14
C GLU A 522 19.82 -8.06 -1.41
N GLY A 523 19.30 -8.60 -2.52
CA GLY A 523 19.97 -8.52 -3.82
C GLY A 523 20.07 -7.08 -4.32
N ILE A 524 19.04 -6.27 -4.13
CA ILE A 524 19.07 -4.82 -4.46
C ILE A 524 20.14 -4.13 -3.61
N MET A 525 20.15 -4.39 -2.30
CA MET A 525 21.10 -3.81 -1.35
C MET A 525 22.55 -4.17 -1.71
N ALA A 526 22.79 -5.43 -2.06
CA ALA A 526 24.13 -5.91 -2.47
C ALA A 526 24.57 -5.27 -3.79
N ALA A 527 23.66 -5.17 -4.77
CA ALA A 527 23.94 -4.51 -6.06
C ALA A 527 24.24 -3.02 -5.87
N TYR A 528 23.47 -2.33 -5.02
CA TYR A 528 23.72 -0.92 -4.69
C TYR A 528 25.10 -0.71 -4.06
N ALA A 529 25.43 -1.51 -3.04
CA ALA A 529 26.74 -1.42 -2.37
C ALA A 529 27.88 -1.72 -3.36
N GLY A 530 27.72 -2.72 -4.24
CA GLY A 530 28.68 -3.06 -5.29
C GLY A 530 28.85 -1.92 -6.31
N ALA A 531 27.77 -1.29 -6.72
CA ALA A 531 27.78 -0.19 -7.68
C ALA A 531 28.56 1.01 -7.15
N LEU A 532 28.48 1.31 -5.86
CA LEU A 532 29.23 2.44 -5.23
C LEU A 532 30.75 2.27 -5.32
N HIS A 533 31.24 1.06 -5.52
CA HIS A 533 32.69 0.81 -5.71
C HIS A 533 33.14 0.93 -7.17
N ASN A 534 32.20 0.75 -8.11
CA ASN A 534 32.52 0.55 -9.52
C ASN A 534 32.02 1.68 -10.44
N VAL A 535 31.05 2.47 -9.97
CA VAL A 535 30.44 3.58 -10.73
C VAL A 535 30.90 4.89 -10.11
N SER A 536 31.38 5.81 -10.93
CA SER A 536 31.73 7.16 -10.48
C SER A 536 30.50 8.07 -10.59
N LEU A 537 30.25 8.84 -9.54
CA LEU A 537 29.15 9.80 -9.53
C LEU A 537 29.37 10.88 -10.59
N ALA A 538 28.31 11.27 -11.31
CA ALA A 538 28.41 12.22 -12.41
C ALA A 538 27.19 13.16 -12.45
N GLY A 539 26.31 13.04 -13.42
CA GLY A 539 25.13 13.88 -13.64
C GLY A 539 24.90 14.15 -15.11
N PRO A 540 23.84 14.86 -15.49
CA PRO A 540 22.81 15.48 -14.65
C PRO A 540 21.77 14.49 -14.11
N THR A 541 20.81 14.97 -13.28
CA THR A 541 19.67 14.19 -12.75
C THR A 541 18.57 14.12 -13.82
N LEU A 542 18.43 12.97 -14.47
CA LEU A 542 17.44 12.73 -15.54
C LEU A 542 16.60 11.49 -15.20
N PHE A 543 15.27 11.66 -15.15
CA PHE A 543 14.34 10.54 -14.88
C PHE A 543 13.75 9.91 -16.14
N GLY A 544 13.71 10.67 -17.25
CA GLY A 544 13.05 10.24 -18.49
C GLY A 544 13.49 8.86 -18.94
N GLN A 545 14.79 8.54 -18.85
CA GLN A 545 15.33 7.26 -19.32
C GLN A 545 14.88 6.07 -18.46
N VAL A 546 14.95 6.17 -17.11
CA VAL A 546 14.52 5.06 -16.22
C VAL A 546 13.01 4.88 -16.30
N ILE A 547 12.23 5.97 -16.38
CA ILE A 547 10.77 5.90 -16.53
C ILE A 547 10.40 5.20 -17.85
N ASN A 548 11.04 5.61 -18.97
CA ASN A 548 10.80 4.99 -20.27
C ASN A 548 11.19 3.51 -20.29
N ARG A 549 12.27 3.13 -19.59
CA ARG A 549 12.69 1.73 -19.47
C ARG A 549 11.67 0.91 -18.66
N ALA A 550 11.20 1.43 -17.53
CA ALA A 550 10.15 0.78 -16.73
C ALA A 550 8.84 0.66 -17.54
N ALA A 551 8.46 1.72 -18.24
CA ALA A 551 7.27 1.74 -19.11
C ALA A 551 7.39 0.71 -20.24
N GLN A 552 8.57 0.56 -20.83
CA GLN A 552 8.84 -0.46 -21.86
C GLN A 552 8.61 -1.88 -21.31
N ILE A 553 9.12 -2.18 -20.12
CA ILE A 553 8.97 -3.51 -19.48
C ILE A 553 7.47 -3.74 -19.16
N ALA A 554 6.81 -2.76 -18.55
CA ALA A 554 5.39 -2.85 -18.23
C ALA A 554 4.53 -3.02 -19.49
N GLY A 555 4.86 -2.33 -20.57
CA GLY A 555 4.17 -2.44 -21.85
C GLY A 555 4.39 -3.81 -22.53
N GLN A 556 5.62 -4.30 -22.49
CA GLN A 556 5.98 -5.63 -23.05
C GLN A 556 5.28 -6.76 -22.29
N SER A 557 5.13 -6.63 -20.96
CA SER A 557 4.48 -7.67 -20.15
C SER A 557 3.03 -7.92 -20.58
N LEU A 558 2.34 -6.90 -21.09
CA LEU A 558 0.96 -7.03 -21.57
C LEU A 558 0.79 -8.02 -22.74
N SER A 559 1.88 -8.36 -23.44
CA SER A 559 1.82 -9.33 -24.54
C SER A 559 1.83 -10.79 -24.06
N TYR A 560 2.28 -11.07 -22.82
CA TYR A 560 2.37 -12.43 -22.28
C TYR A 560 1.77 -12.62 -20.90
N SER A 561 1.52 -11.55 -20.16
CA SER A 561 0.88 -11.61 -18.83
C SER A 561 0.08 -10.33 -18.58
N HIS A 562 -1.15 -10.51 -18.17
CA HIS A 562 -2.00 -9.38 -17.72
C HIS A 562 -2.09 -9.33 -16.18
N SER A 563 -1.32 -10.17 -15.48
CA SER A 563 -1.38 -10.33 -14.02
C SER A 563 -0.27 -9.57 -13.28
N LYS A 564 0.67 -8.93 -14.01
CA LYS A 564 1.75 -8.16 -13.38
C LYS A 564 1.45 -6.65 -13.41
N TYR A 565 1.66 -6.01 -12.27
CA TYR A 565 1.62 -4.56 -12.09
C TYR A 565 2.96 -4.11 -11.55
N TYR A 566 3.54 -3.11 -12.11
CA TYR A 566 4.91 -2.69 -11.83
C TYR A 566 4.94 -1.49 -10.89
N VAL A 567 5.89 -1.48 -9.97
CA VAL A 567 6.12 -0.39 -9.01
C VAL A 567 7.57 0.06 -9.12
N LEU A 568 7.80 1.23 -9.67
CA LEU A 568 9.15 1.82 -9.80
C LEU A 568 9.39 2.79 -8.64
N LEU A 569 10.39 2.48 -7.81
CA LEU A 569 10.89 3.38 -6.76
C LEU A 569 12.09 4.15 -7.31
N ILE A 570 12.00 5.47 -7.39
CA ILE A 570 13.11 6.37 -7.73
C ILE A 570 13.58 7.04 -6.44
N ILE A 571 14.86 6.93 -6.11
CA ILE A 571 15.46 7.57 -4.94
C ILE A 571 16.51 8.58 -5.41
N THR A 572 16.35 9.85 -5.03
CA THR A 572 17.17 10.94 -5.56
C THR A 572 17.43 12.03 -4.51
N ASP A 573 18.62 12.66 -4.57
CA ASP A 573 18.96 13.84 -3.77
C ASP A 573 18.83 15.14 -4.56
N GLY A 574 18.55 15.06 -5.86
CA GLY A 574 18.74 16.15 -6.79
C GLY A 574 17.49 16.79 -7.34
N VAL A 575 17.71 18.00 -7.88
CA VAL A 575 16.70 18.73 -8.65
C VAL A 575 16.65 18.15 -10.06
N LEU A 576 15.45 17.82 -10.50
CA LEU A 576 15.19 17.26 -11.83
C LEU A 576 15.59 18.25 -12.93
N THR A 577 16.41 17.81 -13.90
CA THR A 577 16.87 18.68 -15.00
C THR A 577 16.18 18.39 -16.34
N ASP A 578 15.50 17.25 -16.48
CA ASP A 578 14.74 16.90 -17.70
C ASP A 578 13.21 16.94 -17.46
N GLN A 579 12.73 18.00 -16.82
CA GLN A 579 11.32 18.10 -16.39
C GLN A 579 10.33 17.80 -17.52
N GLN A 580 10.50 18.38 -18.71
CA GLN A 580 9.56 18.17 -19.84
C GLN A 580 9.62 16.73 -20.36
N GLU A 581 10.81 16.15 -20.50
CA GLU A 581 10.98 14.76 -20.94
C GLU A 581 10.37 13.79 -19.91
N THR A 582 10.58 14.08 -18.63
CA THR A 582 9.99 13.32 -17.52
C THR A 582 8.46 13.39 -17.57
N MET A 583 7.87 14.59 -17.73
CA MET A 583 6.40 14.73 -17.87
C MET A 583 5.89 13.96 -19.08
N ASP A 584 6.58 14.04 -20.23
CA ASP A 584 6.20 13.29 -21.44
C ASP A 584 6.25 11.77 -21.20
N ALA A 585 7.26 11.29 -20.46
CA ALA A 585 7.40 9.88 -20.10
C ALA A 585 6.28 9.43 -19.15
N LEU A 586 5.95 10.24 -18.15
CA LEU A 586 4.86 9.97 -17.17
C LEU A 586 3.49 9.91 -17.87
N VAL A 587 3.22 10.86 -18.76
CA VAL A 587 1.95 10.88 -19.52
C VAL A 587 1.83 9.63 -20.41
N ARG A 588 2.93 9.20 -21.05
CA ARG A 588 2.93 7.94 -21.81
C ARG A 588 2.72 6.72 -20.89
N ALA A 589 3.39 6.70 -19.75
CA ALA A 589 3.32 5.60 -18.78
C ALA A 589 1.96 5.48 -18.08
N SER A 590 1.17 6.57 -18.04
CA SER A 590 -0.13 6.58 -17.36
C SER A 590 -1.15 5.57 -17.92
N ASP A 591 -0.92 5.06 -19.14
CA ASP A 591 -1.74 4.00 -19.76
C ASP A 591 -1.32 2.57 -19.37
N LEU A 592 -0.19 2.41 -18.67
CA LEU A 592 0.44 1.11 -18.43
C LEU A 592 0.20 0.62 -16.99
N PRO A 593 0.37 -0.69 -16.72
CA PRO A 593 0.27 -1.21 -15.35
C PRO A 593 1.52 -0.85 -14.53
N LEU A 594 1.66 0.44 -14.21
CA LEU A 594 2.86 1.00 -13.60
C LEU A 594 2.50 2.13 -12.65
N SER A 595 3.05 2.11 -11.44
CA SER A 595 3.10 3.23 -10.50
C SER A 595 4.55 3.62 -10.24
N ILE A 596 4.76 4.89 -9.94
CA ILE A 596 6.09 5.47 -9.71
C ILE A 596 6.11 6.16 -8.35
N LEU A 597 6.96 5.66 -7.48
CA LEU A 597 7.18 6.19 -6.14
C LEU A 597 8.51 6.96 -6.15
N ILE A 598 8.50 8.21 -5.72
CA ILE A 598 9.73 9.04 -5.70
C ILE A 598 10.04 9.43 -4.26
N VAL A 599 11.26 9.10 -3.81
CA VAL A 599 11.77 9.49 -2.49
C VAL A 599 12.85 10.55 -2.65
N GLY A 600 12.61 11.73 -2.10
CA GLY A 600 13.60 12.80 -2.02
C GLY A 600 14.46 12.64 -0.77
N VAL A 601 15.77 12.36 -0.93
CA VAL A 601 16.74 12.24 0.17
C VAL A 601 17.58 13.52 0.25
N GLY A 602 18.10 13.82 1.44
CA GLY A 602 18.92 15.02 1.65
C GLY A 602 18.11 16.30 1.75
N GLY A 603 18.71 17.43 1.36
CA GLY A 603 18.18 18.78 1.61
C GLY A 603 17.86 19.63 0.39
N ALA A 604 17.73 19.04 -0.79
CA ALA A 604 17.46 19.78 -2.03
C ALA A 604 16.06 20.42 -2.04
N ASP A 605 15.83 21.31 -3.01
CA ASP A 605 14.50 21.88 -3.29
C ASP A 605 13.73 20.93 -4.21
N PHE A 606 12.71 20.29 -3.67
CA PHE A 606 11.90 19.31 -4.37
C PHE A 606 10.60 19.87 -4.98
N THR A 607 10.42 21.19 -5.03
CA THR A 607 9.21 21.84 -5.56
C THR A 607 8.82 21.36 -6.97
N GLN A 608 9.81 21.01 -7.80
CA GLN A 608 9.55 20.49 -9.15
C GLN A 608 9.00 19.05 -9.11
N MET A 609 9.40 18.25 -8.12
CA MET A 609 8.92 16.87 -7.95
C MET A 609 7.51 16.82 -7.36
N GLU A 610 7.19 17.77 -6.47
CA GLU A 610 5.82 17.96 -5.97
C GLU A 610 4.83 18.25 -7.11
N LYS A 611 5.28 18.87 -8.20
CA LYS A 611 4.46 19.12 -9.40
C LYS A 611 4.22 17.86 -10.24
N LEU A 612 5.06 16.84 -10.10
CA LEU A 612 4.86 15.55 -10.80
C LEU A 612 3.79 14.71 -10.10
N ASP A 613 3.58 14.95 -8.81
CA ASP A 613 2.54 14.34 -7.98
C ASP A 613 1.25 15.15 -8.16
N ALA A 614 0.27 14.56 -8.81
CA ALA A 614 -0.95 15.24 -9.25
C ALA A 614 -2.04 15.33 -8.16
N ASP A 615 -1.65 15.46 -6.91
CA ASP A 615 -2.51 15.41 -5.71
C ASP A 615 -3.67 16.43 -5.70
N HIS A 616 -3.53 17.54 -6.41
CA HIS A 616 -4.54 18.63 -6.38
C HIS A 616 -5.56 18.52 -7.52
N GLY A 617 -5.65 17.36 -8.18
CA GLY A 617 -6.63 17.11 -9.23
C GLY A 617 -6.26 17.72 -10.59
N VAL A 618 -5.03 18.20 -10.72
CA VAL A 618 -4.50 18.72 -12.01
C VAL A 618 -3.67 17.60 -12.65
N ARG A 619 -4.18 17.01 -13.70
CA ARG A 619 -3.48 15.93 -14.42
C ARG A 619 -2.31 16.47 -15.22
N LEU A 620 -1.22 15.72 -15.27
CA LEU A 620 -0.04 16.07 -16.05
C LEU A 620 -0.36 16.18 -17.55
N GLU A 621 0.22 17.17 -18.19
CA GLU A 621 0.09 17.40 -19.64
C GLU A 621 1.47 17.31 -20.29
N SER A 622 1.56 16.54 -21.37
CA SER A 622 2.79 16.38 -22.17
C SER A 622 3.04 17.60 -23.06
N SER A 623 4.27 17.66 -23.59
CA SER A 623 4.67 18.67 -24.60
C SER A 623 3.78 18.67 -25.86
N THR A 624 3.06 17.56 -26.13
CA THR A 624 2.16 17.44 -27.28
C THR A 624 0.71 17.78 -26.95
N GLY A 625 0.42 18.22 -25.70
CA GLY A 625 -0.93 18.53 -25.26
C GLY A 625 -1.75 17.31 -24.83
N ARG A 626 -1.14 16.13 -24.73
CA ARG A 626 -1.81 14.93 -24.22
C ARG A 626 -1.84 14.98 -22.68
N ILE A 627 -2.99 14.65 -22.13
CA ILE A 627 -3.22 14.62 -20.68
C ILE A 627 -3.06 13.18 -20.18
N ALA A 628 -2.46 12.99 -19.00
CA ALA A 628 -2.31 11.71 -18.34
C ALA A 628 -3.69 11.08 -18.08
N THR A 629 -3.85 9.79 -18.38
CA THR A 629 -5.12 9.07 -18.21
C THR A 629 -5.46 8.83 -16.74
N ARG A 630 -4.43 8.70 -15.91
CA ARG A 630 -4.55 8.55 -14.44
C ARG A 630 -3.29 9.08 -13.78
N ASP A 631 -3.39 9.34 -12.50
CA ASP A 631 -2.25 9.62 -11.66
C ASP A 631 -1.48 8.31 -11.41
N ILE A 632 -0.15 8.36 -11.55
CA ILE A 632 0.74 7.21 -11.36
C ILE A 632 1.94 7.54 -10.46
N VAL A 633 2.04 8.77 -9.96
CA VAL A 633 3.19 9.24 -9.19
C VAL A 633 2.79 9.46 -7.73
N GLN A 634 3.69 9.14 -6.82
CA GLN A 634 3.63 9.55 -5.42
C GLN A 634 5.03 10.04 -5.04
N PHE A 635 5.13 11.28 -4.55
CA PHE A 635 6.40 11.88 -4.13
C PHE A 635 6.40 12.12 -2.61
N VAL A 636 7.48 11.70 -1.93
CA VAL A 636 7.67 11.93 -0.50
C VAL A 636 9.10 12.40 -0.21
N PRO A 637 9.28 13.62 0.33
CA PRO A 637 10.60 14.05 0.82
C PRO A 637 10.86 13.45 2.20
N MET A 638 11.90 12.64 2.31
CA MET A 638 12.24 11.87 3.53
C MET A 638 12.38 12.77 4.78
N ARG A 639 12.90 13.99 4.62
CA ARG A 639 13.11 14.95 5.72
C ARG A 639 11.81 15.42 6.40
N GLU A 640 10.70 15.46 5.67
CA GLU A 640 9.42 15.98 6.18
C GLU A 640 8.70 14.94 7.04
N VAL A 641 8.86 13.69 6.70
CA VAL A 641 8.24 12.56 7.41
C VAL A 641 8.87 12.39 8.81
N HIS A 642 10.17 12.60 8.94
CA HIS A 642 10.86 12.51 10.24
C HIS A 642 10.32 13.50 11.28
N ARG A 643 9.54 14.50 10.86
CA ARG A 643 8.89 15.49 11.75
C ARG A 643 7.46 15.11 12.14
N GLY A 644 6.88 14.09 11.49
CA GLY A 644 5.51 13.63 11.72
C GLY A 644 5.43 12.24 12.35
N SER A 645 4.22 11.76 12.52
CA SER A 645 3.91 10.44 13.09
C SER A 645 3.83 9.32 12.03
N VAL A 646 3.84 9.68 10.75
CA VAL A 646 3.69 8.74 9.62
C VAL A 646 5.09 8.36 9.11
N SER A 647 5.30 7.10 8.76
CA SER A 647 6.57 6.65 8.16
C SER A 647 6.67 7.02 6.68
N VAL A 648 7.90 7.08 6.15
CA VAL A 648 8.14 7.33 4.71
C VAL A 648 7.44 6.27 3.86
N VAL A 649 7.56 5.01 4.25
CA VAL A 649 6.95 3.89 3.52
C VAL A 649 5.43 3.97 3.54
N GLN A 650 4.85 4.38 4.65
CA GLN A 650 3.40 4.53 4.77
C GLN A 650 2.90 5.63 3.81
N ALA A 651 3.55 6.80 3.82
CA ALA A 651 3.18 7.91 2.94
C ALA A 651 3.33 7.56 1.45
N LEU A 652 4.38 6.80 1.09
CA LEU A 652 4.63 6.38 -0.29
C LEU A 652 3.63 5.33 -0.78
N LEU A 653 3.29 4.36 0.08
CA LEU A 653 2.53 3.18 -0.35
C LEU A 653 1.01 3.34 -0.17
N GLU A 654 0.56 4.34 0.57
CA GLU A 654 -0.86 4.58 0.88
C GLU A 654 -1.73 4.62 -0.39
N GLU A 655 -1.24 5.22 -1.47
CA GLU A 655 -1.98 5.38 -2.72
C GLU A 655 -1.88 4.20 -3.69
N LEU A 656 -0.88 3.36 -3.54
CA LEU A 656 -0.58 2.32 -4.51
C LEU A 656 -1.77 1.38 -4.79
N PRO A 657 -2.51 0.87 -3.76
CA PRO A 657 -3.69 0.03 -4.04
C PRO A 657 -4.77 0.77 -4.85
N ARG A 658 -4.95 2.07 -4.63
CA ARG A 658 -5.91 2.88 -5.38
C ARG A 658 -5.46 3.10 -6.83
N GLN A 659 -4.19 3.43 -7.05
CA GLN A 659 -3.62 3.58 -8.41
C GLN A 659 -3.74 2.26 -9.19
N PHE A 660 -3.49 1.12 -8.54
CA PHE A 660 -3.67 -0.23 -9.07
C PHE A 660 -5.14 -0.45 -9.48
N LEU A 661 -6.09 -0.23 -8.56
CA LEU A 661 -7.52 -0.43 -8.81
C LEU A 661 -8.04 0.47 -9.93
N THR A 662 -7.56 1.72 -10.00
CA THR A 662 -7.93 2.66 -11.06
C THR A 662 -7.49 2.12 -12.43
N TYR A 663 -6.28 1.58 -12.52
CA TYR A 663 -5.80 0.92 -13.76
C TYR A 663 -6.68 -0.26 -14.13
N MET A 664 -6.96 -1.17 -13.18
CA MET A 664 -7.76 -2.38 -13.45
C MET A 664 -9.17 -2.02 -13.94
N ARG A 665 -9.81 -1.04 -13.28
CA ARG A 665 -11.16 -0.57 -13.64
C ARG A 665 -11.18 0.10 -15.02
N THR A 666 -10.23 0.99 -15.30
CA THR A 666 -10.12 1.72 -16.57
C THR A 666 -9.90 0.75 -17.74
N ARG A 667 -9.14 -0.30 -17.53
CA ARG A 667 -8.85 -1.33 -18.56
C ARG A 667 -9.87 -2.45 -18.58
N GLY A 668 -10.86 -2.45 -17.69
CA GLY A 668 -11.88 -3.51 -17.61
C GLY A 668 -11.32 -4.88 -17.21
N VAL A 669 -10.12 -4.90 -16.58
CA VAL A 669 -9.47 -6.13 -16.11
C VAL A 669 -10.22 -6.61 -14.86
N LYS A 670 -10.51 -7.90 -14.80
CA LYS A 670 -11.19 -8.54 -13.65
C LYS A 670 -10.26 -9.53 -12.98
N PRO A 671 -10.43 -9.76 -11.66
CA PRO A 671 -9.71 -10.85 -10.99
C PRO A 671 -9.96 -12.19 -11.67
N HIS A 672 -8.98 -13.06 -11.66
CA HIS A 672 -9.15 -14.41 -12.22
C HIS A 672 -10.18 -15.18 -11.39
N THR A 673 -11.14 -15.82 -12.05
CA THR A 673 -12.09 -16.69 -11.36
C THR A 673 -11.32 -17.87 -10.74
N PRO A 674 -11.58 -18.19 -9.46
CA PRO A 674 -10.93 -19.38 -8.89
C PRO A 674 -11.32 -20.61 -9.71
N THR A 675 -10.34 -21.32 -10.23
CA THR A 675 -10.59 -22.66 -10.79
C THR A 675 -11.03 -23.56 -9.62
N PRO A 676 -12.18 -24.22 -9.69
CA PRO A 676 -12.58 -25.13 -8.64
C PRO A 676 -11.50 -26.22 -8.46
N PRO A 677 -11.20 -26.63 -7.23
CA PRO A 677 -10.16 -27.62 -6.94
C PRO A 677 -10.45 -29.00 -7.54
#